data_7159bcae15848032cddb59f021fd38e8
#
_entry.id   7159bcae15848032cddb59f021fd38e8
#
_cell.length_a   1.000
_cell.length_b   1.000
_cell.length_c   1.000
_cell.angle_alpha   90.00
_cell.angle_beta   90.00
_cell.angle_gamma   90.00
#
_symmetry.space_group_name_H-M   'P 1'
#
loop_
_entity.id
_entity.type
_entity.pdbx_description
1 polymer ?
#
loop_
_entity_poly.entity_id
_entity_poly.type
_entity_poly.pdbx_seq_one_letter_code
_entity_poly.pdbx_strand_id
1 'polypeptide(L)'
;MPHLCSGLKNVQRKEMSTKLDLGKIFFLILFLTLSAMAAMAGTIKGSVTDRQTKEPLTGATVQIAETRQGVIADLDGHYSIDVKPGNYTLLIRYVGYKDIRMDNIQVGNTEIVLNFEMESDAQTLGEVSVIAKKNLEGERALQMERQKATLAIENLGSKEMSIKGIGNVEEGVKKITGISIASAGQLIVRGLGDRYSTTTLNGLPIASPNPDNKLIPLDLFPSSTVQNITVSKVYDASAFADYSGAHIDISTKENITEDFFNISLNTGGKFNTLGKGRFQMDRDGSLFKTPTLDQAALNMGLQEFDEYVKTNNIFNTSFAVERKNSLPELGGNLGFGKNLGIGNQTLSLLASVSASNGYQNMNDAFYKTLEATGNVQDDFAYDSYANELKLAALGYLGYTLRRSDRIGYTFFYARNAIDTYQRREGADAEGHELIGSNNITHIYTLQNHQLNGVHNFGTDDTWQLAWGGSYSKTGSEEPDRRQVMYLKADDGNLSLFKLNRQETMRYFGELNEEEWNASLALKWKWNDHNFIKAGFNYKDKSRDYMGTRFYYNINKLNPTITDIYDTDGFLNQENIANGTIVLERKMQPKDSYRAGNEIYSGYLLTDFYPIPTLLVNLGVRYELSKQWVKYATDGGERYAERRDLDKNDLFPAINLKYTVNEENSLRFSASRTITRPSFIEMAPFLYEESYGAAQIRGNEDLQNGYNFNFDLRYELFKKNGDMLSITGYFKYLDNPIERIQRLKGGATEHSFQNADNGMAGGVEVEFRKQLIKDLRLGANASYMYTNVKLPQGGAYTNKERSLQGASPILVNADLTYSPRFGEDRQLNLALLYNLQGSRIHAVGVSGLGDVKQQALHTLNFSAGYSLNKHFSLKLQVNDLLNRDVIFKQDIPTTGQEMEVERYRKGTNFEVGISYNL
;
A
#
# COMPACT_ATOMS: atom_id res chain seq x y z
N MET A 1 56.74 -21.94 47.97
CA MET A 1 58.22 -21.89 47.89
C MET A 1 58.67 -22.35 46.52
N PRO A 2 59.63 -21.72 45.97
CA PRO A 2 59.72 -20.34 45.50
C PRO A 2 60.19 -20.28 44.05
N HIS A 3 60.32 -19.08 43.60
CA HIS A 3 61.23 -18.36 42.68
C HIS A 3 60.55 -17.94 41.37
N LEU A 4 60.26 -16.67 41.30
CA LEU A 4 61.03 -15.43 41.06
C LEU A 4 61.93 -15.48 39.82
N CYS A 5 61.70 -14.49 39.07
CA CYS A 5 62.55 -13.60 38.28
C CYS A 5 62.41 -13.61 36.75
N SER A 6 62.06 -12.45 36.39
CA SER A 6 62.66 -11.54 35.38
C SER A 6 62.29 -11.69 33.89
N GLY A 7 62.01 -10.51 33.44
CA GLY A 7 62.23 -10.13 32.08
C GLY A 7 61.35 -8.99 31.56
N LEU A 8 61.84 -7.81 31.78
CA LEU A 8 61.36 -6.53 31.24
C LEU A 8 61.27 -6.46 29.69
N LYS A 9 60.37 -5.60 29.24
CA LYS A 9 60.35 -4.80 28.01
C LYS A 9 59.63 -5.42 26.79
N ASN A 10 58.44 -4.89 26.55
CA ASN A 10 58.27 -4.05 25.34
C ASN A 10 56.96 -3.26 25.45
N VAL A 11 57.09 -1.98 25.72
CA VAL A 11 56.01 -0.97 25.57
C VAL A 11 55.88 -0.68 24.09
N GLN A 12 54.91 -1.25 23.45
CA GLN A 12 54.47 -0.71 22.17
C GLN A 12 53.47 0.41 22.40
N ARG A 13 53.90 1.62 22.04
CA ARG A 13 53.07 2.80 21.89
C ARG A 13 51.91 2.50 20.95
N LYS A 14 50.69 2.45 21.47
CA LYS A 14 49.47 2.57 20.69
C LYS A 14 49.30 4.05 20.38
N GLU A 15 49.66 4.45 19.18
CA GLU A 15 49.26 5.74 18.63
C GLU A 15 47.74 5.74 18.50
N MET A 16 47.09 6.52 19.32
CA MET A 16 45.68 6.86 19.20
C MET A 16 45.55 7.90 18.07
N SER A 17 45.38 7.43 16.83
CA SER A 17 45.00 8.29 15.73
C SER A 17 43.56 8.68 15.97
N THR A 18 43.35 9.83 16.54
CA THR A 18 42.07 10.53 16.55
C THR A 18 41.78 10.98 15.11
N LYS A 19 41.14 10.11 14.31
CA LYS A 19 40.42 10.58 13.13
C LYS A 19 39.26 11.40 13.65
N LEU A 20 39.39 12.72 13.56
CA LEU A 20 38.26 13.63 13.71
C LEU A 20 37.19 13.26 12.68
N ASP A 21 36.07 12.78 13.17
CA ASP A 21 34.94 12.39 12.37
C ASP A 21 34.25 13.68 11.86
N LEU A 22 34.63 14.15 10.67
CA LEU A 22 34.09 15.35 10.03
C LEU A 22 32.54 15.36 9.98
N GLY A 23 31.93 14.18 10.00
CA GLY A 23 30.47 14.05 10.04
C GLY A 23 29.86 14.56 11.34
N LYS A 24 30.52 14.30 12.48
CA LYS A 24 30.04 14.78 13.80
C LYS A 24 30.22 16.29 13.97
N ILE A 25 31.27 16.83 13.39
CA ILE A 25 31.53 18.29 13.41
C ILE A 25 30.54 19.01 12.51
N PHE A 26 30.21 18.47 11.35
CA PHE A 26 29.19 19.02 10.44
C PHE A 26 27.81 19.05 11.10
N PHE A 27 27.41 17.97 11.80
CA PHE A 27 26.17 17.94 12.56
C PHE A 27 26.14 18.91 13.75
N LEU A 28 27.26 19.07 14.44
CA LEU A 28 27.35 20.01 15.58
C LEU A 28 27.35 21.45 15.11
N ILE A 29 27.99 21.78 14.00
CA ILE A 29 28.00 23.12 13.40
C ILE A 29 26.64 23.44 12.83
N LEU A 30 25.96 22.49 12.18
CA LEU A 30 24.60 22.65 11.67
C LEU A 30 23.62 22.88 12.84
N PHE A 31 23.81 22.22 13.97
CA PHE A 31 22.97 22.40 15.18
C PHE A 31 23.21 23.75 15.87
N LEU A 32 24.44 24.24 15.88
CA LEU A 32 24.84 25.51 16.49
C LEU A 32 24.47 26.72 15.62
N THR A 33 24.48 26.60 14.28
CA THR A 33 24.05 27.69 13.38
C THR A 33 22.54 27.87 13.34
N LEU A 34 21.75 26.84 13.66
CA LEU A 34 20.30 26.90 13.78
C LEU A 34 19.81 27.60 15.06
N SER A 35 20.68 27.79 16.07
CA SER A 35 20.27 28.34 17.35
C SER A 35 20.33 29.88 17.43
N ALA A 36 20.77 30.58 16.39
CA ALA A 36 21.12 31.99 16.47
C ALA A 36 20.15 32.97 15.76
N MET A 37 18.96 32.53 15.30
CA MET A 37 17.98 33.45 14.66
C MET A 37 16.59 33.41 15.31
N ALA A 38 16.48 33.77 16.56
CA ALA A 38 15.20 34.20 17.10
C ALA A 38 14.98 35.67 16.67
N ALA A 39 14.42 35.87 15.47
CA ALA A 39 13.92 37.20 15.09
C ALA A 39 12.63 37.46 15.87
N MET A 40 12.57 38.56 16.62
CA MET A 40 11.36 39.02 17.27
C MET A 40 10.30 39.32 16.19
N ALA A 41 9.26 38.50 16.14
CA ALA A 41 8.11 38.69 15.25
C ALA A 41 6.96 39.33 16.05
N GLY A 42 6.24 40.26 15.47
CA GLY A 42 4.95 40.72 15.97
C GLY A 42 3.85 39.75 15.51
N THR A 43 2.75 39.66 16.23
CA THR A 43 1.64 38.78 15.88
C THR A 43 0.37 39.61 15.65
N ILE A 44 -0.31 39.39 14.53
CA ILE A 44 -1.66 39.90 14.25
C ILE A 44 -2.62 38.74 14.47
N LYS A 45 -3.56 38.86 15.40
CA LYS A 45 -4.59 37.87 15.67
C LYS A 45 -5.97 38.49 15.77
N GLY A 46 -7.01 37.71 15.72
CA GLY A 46 -8.39 38.17 15.86
C GLY A 46 -9.39 37.13 15.44
N SER A 47 -10.61 37.54 15.19
CA SER A 47 -11.71 36.72 14.72
C SER A 47 -12.37 37.28 13.46
N VAL A 48 -12.92 36.39 12.65
CA VAL A 48 -13.76 36.75 11.48
C VAL A 48 -15.15 36.18 11.72
N THR A 49 -16.17 37.03 11.78
CA THR A 49 -17.56 36.64 12.04
C THR A 49 -18.51 37.26 11.01
N ASP A 50 -19.67 36.66 10.86
CA ASP A 50 -20.79 37.24 10.11
C ASP A 50 -21.32 38.47 10.84
N ARG A 51 -21.58 39.56 10.11
CA ARG A 51 -22.03 40.81 10.69
C ARG A 51 -23.44 40.72 11.28
N GLN A 52 -24.32 39.90 10.68
CA GLN A 52 -25.74 39.80 11.08
C GLN A 52 -25.97 38.72 12.11
N THR A 53 -25.43 37.51 11.86
CA THR A 53 -25.63 36.35 12.72
C THR A 53 -24.65 36.26 13.88
N LYS A 54 -23.52 36.98 13.80
CA LYS A 54 -22.37 36.88 14.72
C LYS A 54 -21.73 35.49 14.77
N GLU A 55 -22.10 34.63 13.86
CA GLU A 55 -21.48 33.29 13.74
C GLU A 55 -20.06 33.39 13.20
N PRO A 56 -19.14 32.53 13.69
CA PRO A 56 -17.77 32.48 13.19
C PRO A 56 -17.69 32.02 11.74
N LEU A 57 -16.95 32.76 10.91
CA LEU A 57 -16.72 32.41 9.51
C LEU A 57 -15.51 31.48 9.38
N THR A 58 -15.74 30.20 9.71
CA THR A 58 -14.74 29.14 9.61
C THR A 58 -14.21 28.98 8.18
N GLY A 59 -12.92 29.10 8.00
CA GLY A 59 -12.31 29.00 6.66
C GLY A 59 -12.15 30.35 5.95
N ALA A 60 -12.51 31.48 6.59
CA ALA A 60 -12.20 32.81 6.07
C ALA A 60 -10.68 32.96 5.91
N THR A 61 -10.25 33.48 4.78
CA THR A 61 -8.83 33.73 4.48
C THR A 61 -8.46 35.12 4.95
N VAL A 62 -7.43 35.23 5.80
CA VAL A 62 -6.82 36.49 6.20
C VAL A 62 -5.42 36.56 5.62
N GLN A 63 -5.18 37.43 4.69
CA GLN A 63 -3.94 37.57 3.92
C GLN A 63 -3.33 38.93 4.05
N ILE A 64 -2.01 38.99 4.17
CA ILE A 64 -1.22 40.24 4.12
C ILE A 64 -0.91 40.52 2.66
N ALA A 65 -1.30 41.69 2.16
CA ALA A 65 -1.16 42.07 0.76
C ALA A 65 0.32 42.15 0.33
N GLU A 66 1.18 42.70 1.18
CA GLU A 66 2.60 42.97 0.90
C GLU A 66 3.43 41.67 0.86
N THR A 67 3.15 40.74 1.77
CA THR A 67 3.91 39.47 1.92
C THR A 67 3.21 38.28 1.33
N ARG A 68 1.94 38.41 0.93
CA ARG A 68 1.03 37.34 0.52
C ARG A 68 0.93 36.21 1.53
N GLN A 69 1.47 36.40 2.73
CA GLN A 69 1.31 35.44 3.82
C GLN A 69 -0.16 35.44 4.24
N GLY A 70 -0.79 34.29 4.24
CA GLY A 70 -2.19 34.15 4.63
C GLY A 70 -2.39 33.02 5.61
N VAL A 71 -3.43 33.12 6.40
CA VAL A 71 -3.94 32.09 7.28
C VAL A 71 -5.44 31.94 7.06
N ILE A 72 -5.94 30.76 7.42
CA ILE A 72 -7.35 30.43 7.35
C ILE A 72 -7.88 30.50 8.77
N ALA A 73 -9.01 31.14 8.95
CA ALA A 73 -9.70 31.21 10.26
C ALA A 73 -10.13 29.81 10.70
N ASP A 74 -9.95 29.52 11.99
CA ASP A 74 -10.30 28.24 12.60
C ASP A 74 -11.83 28.05 12.76
N LEU A 75 -12.24 27.00 13.48
CA LEU A 75 -13.66 26.67 13.69
C LEU A 75 -14.45 27.77 14.41
N ASP A 76 -13.78 28.57 15.24
CA ASP A 76 -14.34 29.69 15.97
C ASP A 76 -14.11 31.02 15.25
N GLY A 77 -13.69 30.96 13.99
CA GLY A 77 -13.36 32.13 13.19
C GLY A 77 -12.07 32.83 13.59
N HIS A 78 -11.26 32.29 14.50
CA HIS A 78 -10.03 32.93 14.96
C HIS A 78 -8.89 32.70 13.99
N TYR A 79 -8.01 33.70 13.89
CA TYR A 79 -6.81 33.65 13.07
C TYR A 79 -5.61 34.23 13.81
N SER A 80 -4.39 33.83 13.42
CA SER A 80 -3.15 34.36 13.95
C SER A 80 -2.06 34.32 12.88
N ILE A 81 -1.42 35.47 12.63
CA ILE A 81 -0.35 35.64 11.64
C ILE A 81 0.86 36.28 12.31
N ASP A 82 2.00 35.62 12.27
CA ASP A 82 3.26 36.17 12.76
C ASP A 82 3.97 36.91 11.63
N VAL A 83 4.31 38.17 11.88
CA VAL A 83 4.95 39.05 10.91
C VAL A 83 6.08 39.88 11.54
N LYS A 84 7.03 40.31 10.73
CA LYS A 84 8.08 41.24 11.20
C LYS A 84 7.46 42.60 11.49
N PRO A 85 8.06 43.42 12.40
CA PRO A 85 7.64 44.80 12.58
C PRO A 85 7.61 45.54 11.25
N GLY A 86 6.51 46.21 10.96
CA GLY A 86 6.29 46.89 9.69
C GLY A 86 4.86 47.43 9.57
N ASN A 87 4.58 48.00 8.40
CA ASN A 87 3.26 48.53 8.04
C ASN A 87 2.64 47.56 7.01
N TYR A 88 1.42 47.07 7.27
CA TYR A 88 0.80 46.03 6.46
C TYR A 88 -0.63 46.38 6.08
N THR A 89 -1.09 45.73 4.99
CA THR A 89 -2.48 45.71 4.55
C THR A 89 -3.03 44.33 4.71
N LEU A 90 -4.14 44.14 5.42
CA LEU A 90 -4.85 42.86 5.50
C LEU A 90 -6.00 42.80 4.49
N LEU A 91 -6.09 41.65 3.83
CA LEU A 91 -7.18 41.30 2.94
C LEU A 91 -7.91 40.09 3.58
N ILE A 92 -9.19 40.30 3.91
CA ILE A 92 -10.04 39.28 4.48
C ILE A 92 -11.06 38.86 3.43
N ARG A 93 -11.11 37.55 3.15
CA ARG A 93 -11.98 36.97 2.13
C ARG A 93 -12.70 35.77 2.65
N TYR A 94 -13.98 35.69 2.32
CA TYR A 94 -14.80 34.54 2.58
C TYR A 94 -15.87 34.40 1.49
N VAL A 95 -16.10 33.17 1.02
CA VAL A 95 -17.03 32.91 -0.09
C VAL A 95 -18.43 33.37 0.27
N GLY A 96 -19.02 34.23 -0.56
CA GLY A 96 -20.37 34.79 -0.33
C GLY A 96 -20.39 36.04 0.54
N TYR A 97 -19.24 36.62 0.87
CA TYR A 97 -19.11 37.84 1.66
C TYR A 97 -18.27 38.89 0.89
N LYS A 98 -18.54 40.18 1.19
CA LYS A 98 -17.74 41.29 0.65
C LYS A 98 -16.33 41.21 1.22
N ASP A 99 -15.33 41.31 0.36
CA ASP A 99 -13.92 41.40 0.74
C ASP A 99 -13.69 42.60 1.65
N ILE A 100 -12.97 42.41 2.74
CA ILE A 100 -12.52 43.47 3.61
C ILE A 100 -11.05 43.73 3.35
N ARG A 101 -10.70 45.01 3.07
CA ARG A 101 -9.33 45.48 2.96
C ARG A 101 -9.09 46.53 4.08
N MET A 102 -8.07 46.26 4.91
CA MET A 102 -7.66 47.17 5.97
C MET A 102 -6.19 47.57 5.77
N ASP A 103 -5.97 48.83 5.40
CA ASP A 103 -4.63 49.37 5.10
C ASP A 103 -4.00 49.97 6.37
N ASN A 104 -2.66 50.14 6.31
CA ASN A 104 -1.86 50.89 7.32
C ASN A 104 -1.84 50.30 8.73
N ILE A 105 -1.80 48.98 8.86
CA ILE A 105 -1.68 48.29 10.15
C ILE A 105 -0.21 48.33 10.59
N GLN A 106 0.10 49.09 11.61
CA GLN A 106 1.45 49.15 12.18
C GLN A 106 1.69 48.03 13.15
N VAL A 107 2.52 47.07 12.81
CA VAL A 107 2.91 45.94 13.66
C VAL A 107 4.28 46.24 14.27
N GLY A 108 4.32 46.28 15.61
CA GLY A 108 5.57 46.35 16.39
C GLY A 108 6.00 44.94 16.86
N ASN A 109 6.71 44.85 17.97
CA ASN A 109 7.10 43.61 18.60
C ASN A 109 6.04 43.07 19.55
N THR A 110 4.85 43.61 19.55
CA THR A 110 3.73 43.24 20.42
C THR A 110 2.58 42.68 19.59
N GLU A 111 1.71 41.96 20.25
CA GLU A 111 0.53 41.35 19.68
C GLU A 111 -0.54 42.41 19.37
N ILE A 112 -1.17 42.37 18.19
CA ILE A 112 -2.28 43.22 17.78
C ILE A 112 -3.51 42.33 17.57
N VAL A 113 -4.65 42.73 18.17
CA VAL A 113 -5.91 42.02 18.01
C VAL A 113 -6.82 42.80 17.06
N LEU A 114 -7.20 42.18 15.92
CA LEU A 114 -8.09 42.76 14.92
C LEU A 114 -9.25 41.79 14.64
N ASN A 115 -10.47 42.22 14.95
CA ASN A 115 -11.66 41.43 14.66
C ASN A 115 -12.38 41.98 13.46
N PHE A 116 -12.82 41.12 12.56
CA PHE A 116 -13.51 41.50 11.33
C PHE A 116 -14.93 40.95 11.32
N GLU A 117 -15.88 41.81 11.01
CA GLU A 117 -17.27 41.44 10.78
C GLU A 117 -17.56 41.57 9.29
N MET A 118 -17.71 40.42 8.61
CA MET A 118 -17.97 40.40 7.18
C MET A 118 -19.47 40.55 6.88
N GLU A 119 -19.82 41.32 5.88
CA GLU A 119 -21.16 41.49 5.38
C GLU A 119 -21.43 40.51 4.24
N SER A 120 -22.53 39.78 4.32
CA SER A 120 -22.94 38.87 3.25
C SER A 120 -23.21 39.67 1.96
N ASP A 121 -22.60 39.27 0.86
CA ASP A 121 -22.77 39.90 -0.44
C ASP A 121 -23.99 39.34 -1.18
N ALA A 122 -25.17 39.72 -0.74
CA ALA A 122 -26.44 39.28 -1.32
C ALA A 122 -26.74 39.88 -2.72
N GLN A 123 -25.86 40.74 -3.27
CA GLN A 123 -26.10 41.44 -4.54
C GLN A 123 -25.20 41.02 -5.69
N THR A 124 -24.19 40.18 -5.52
CA THR A 124 -23.38 39.67 -6.65
C THR A 124 -23.95 38.38 -7.23
N LEU A 125 -25.16 38.43 -7.75
CA LEU A 125 -25.74 37.36 -8.62
C LEU A 125 -25.13 37.45 -10.04
N GLY A 126 -23.84 37.49 -10.16
CA GLY A 126 -23.11 37.62 -11.43
C GLY A 126 -21.76 36.89 -11.48
N GLU A 127 -21.16 36.60 -10.39
CA GLU A 127 -19.92 35.80 -10.35
C GLU A 127 -20.19 34.37 -9.92
N VAL A 128 -19.78 33.45 -10.75
CA VAL A 128 -19.82 32.02 -10.46
C VAL A 128 -18.98 31.75 -9.22
N SER A 129 -19.60 31.80 -8.07
CA SER A 129 -18.99 31.29 -6.86
C SER A 129 -18.98 29.77 -6.96
N VAL A 130 -17.91 29.23 -7.49
CA VAL A 130 -17.61 27.82 -7.36
C VAL A 130 -17.48 27.55 -5.88
N ILE A 131 -18.39 26.77 -5.30
CA ILE A 131 -18.15 26.14 -4.00
C ILE A 131 -17.01 25.19 -4.28
N ALA A 132 -15.79 25.64 -4.09
CA ALA A 132 -14.61 24.79 -4.18
C ALA A 132 -14.81 23.63 -3.22
N LYS A 133 -14.84 22.40 -3.74
CA LYS A 133 -14.71 21.20 -2.93
C LYS A 133 -13.51 21.43 -2.01
N LYS A 134 -13.61 21.11 -0.73
CA LYS A 134 -12.52 21.33 0.24
C LYS A 134 -11.23 20.75 -0.31
N ASN A 135 -10.16 21.56 -0.34
CA ASN A 135 -8.85 21.04 -0.69
C ASN A 135 -8.34 20.16 0.47
N LEU A 136 -8.51 18.85 0.34
CA LEU A 136 -8.11 17.84 1.32
C LEU A 136 -6.68 17.31 1.10
N GLU A 137 -5.82 18.07 0.44
CA GLU A 137 -4.39 17.73 0.30
C GLU A 137 -3.56 18.09 1.53
N GLY A 138 -4.00 19.14 2.24
CA GLY A 138 -3.31 19.67 3.40
C GLY A 138 -3.69 18.98 4.70
N GLU A 139 -2.73 18.76 5.56
CA GLU A 139 -2.90 18.10 6.85
C GLU A 139 -3.94 18.78 7.74
N ARG A 140 -3.92 20.11 7.82
CA ARG A 140 -4.85 20.87 8.69
C ARG A 140 -6.31 20.71 8.26
N ALA A 141 -6.56 20.73 6.93
CA ALA A 141 -7.89 20.49 6.39
C ALA A 141 -8.38 19.06 6.71
N LEU A 142 -7.49 18.07 6.60
CA LEU A 142 -7.79 16.67 6.94
C LEU A 142 -7.99 16.46 8.44
N GLN A 143 -7.25 17.19 9.28
CA GLN A 143 -7.43 17.12 10.72
C GLN A 143 -8.81 17.69 11.14
N MET A 144 -9.25 18.79 10.52
CA MET A 144 -10.60 19.32 10.70
C MET A 144 -11.68 18.37 10.20
N GLU A 145 -11.45 17.71 9.05
CA GLU A 145 -12.35 16.68 8.54
C GLU A 145 -12.47 15.53 9.52
N ARG A 146 -11.34 15.03 10.05
CA ARG A 146 -11.30 13.98 11.07
C ARG A 146 -12.05 14.37 12.34
N GLN A 147 -11.88 15.61 12.82
CA GLN A 147 -12.58 16.12 13.99
C GLN A 147 -14.10 16.17 13.77
N LYS A 148 -14.55 16.57 12.57
CA LYS A 148 -15.99 16.66 12.23
C LYS A 148 -16.61 15.32 11.84
N ALA A 149 -15.83 14.36 11.36
CA ALA A 149 -16.32 13.09 10.88
C ALA A 149 -17.19 12.36 11.92
N THR A 150 -18.26 11.73 11.46
CA THR A 150 -19.11 10.86 12.28
C THR A 150 -18.35 9.62 12.73
N LEU A 151 -17.63 9.00 11.81
CA LEU A 151 -16.80 7.82 12.05
C LEU A 151 -15.39 8.21 12.52
N ALA A 152 -14.75 7.31 13.25
CA ALA A 152 -13.33 7.42 13.56
C ALA A 152 -12.50 7.11 12.31
N ILE A 153 -11.96 8.14 11.66
CA ILE A 153 -11.12 8.03 10.46
C ILE A 153 -9.69 8.51 10.73
N GLU A 154 -8.77 8.05 9.90
CA GLU A 154 -7.39 8.53 9.83
C GLU A 154 -7.09 8.91 8.38
N ASN A 155 -6.47 10.06 8.17
CA ASN A 155 -6.26 10.63 6.83
C ASN A 155 -4.79 10.98 6.63
N LEU A 156 -4.33 10.84 5.37
CA LEU A 156 -3.01 11.27 4.93
C LEU A 156 -3.16 12.01 3.59
N GLY A 157 -2.78 13.28 3.54
CA GLY A 157 -2.89 14.13 2.35
C GLY A 157 -1.63 14.11 1.49
N SER A 158 -1.80 14.43 0.21
CA SER A 158 -0.69 14.45 -0.75
C SER A 158 0.41 15.45 -0.38
N LYS A 159 0.08 16.58 0.23
CA LYS A 159 1.09 17.55 0.71
C LYS A 159 1.92 17.00 1.86
N GLU A 160 1.31 16.30 2.80
CA GLU A 160 2.02 15.62 3.89
C GLU A 160 2.89 14.49 3.33
N MET A 161 2.37 13.69 2.39
CA MET A 161 3.14 12.65 1.70
C MET A 161 4.39 13.24 1.02
N SER A 162 4.25 14.35 0.31
CA SER A 162 5.35 15.03 -0.37
C SER A 162 6.44 15.51 0.61
N ILE A 163 6.08 16.14 1.73
CA ILE A 163 7.02 16.60 2.76
C ILE A 163 7.78 15.43 3.38
N LYS A 164 7.08 14.34 3.66
CA LYS A 164 7.65 13.12 4.26
C LYS A 164 8.39 12.22 3.27
N GLY A 165 8.42 12.58 1.99
CA GLY A 165 9.08 11.78 0.95
C GLY A 165 8.34 10.49 0.59
N ILE A 166 7.04 10.41 0.81
CA ILE A 166 6.22 9.25 0.51
C ILE A 166 5.86 9.25 -0.98
N GLY A 167 6.32 8.22 -1.70
CA GLY A 167 6.19 8.13 -3.15
C GLY A 167 4.86 7.55 -3.64
N ASN A 168 4.21 6.70 -2.85
CA ASN A 168 2.98 6.00 -3.23
C ASN A 168 2.05 5.76 -2.04
N VAL A 169 0.87 5.21 -2.31
CA VAL A 169 -0.16 4.95 -1.28
C VAL A 169 0.29 3.88 -0.29
N GLU A 170 1.00 2.84 -0.72
CA GLU A 170 1.48 1.78 0.18
C GLU A 170 2.39 2.34 1.28
N GLU A 171 3.38 3.16 0.90
CA GLU A 171 4.26 3.84 1.85
C GLU A 171 3.49 4.77 2.79
N GLY A 172 2.46 5.44 2.27
CA GLY A 172 1.58 6.30 3.05
C GLY A 172 0.79 5.55 4.11
N VAL A 173 0.15 4.47 3.73
CA VAL A 173 -0.68 3.65 4.63
C VAL A 173 0.15 3.02 5.74
N LYS A 174 1.42 2.65 5.49
CA LYS A 174 2.38 2.19 6.52
C LYS A 174 2.62 3.20 7.66
N LYS A 175 2.34 4.49 7.44
CA LYS A 175 2.50 5.54 8.47
C LYS A 175 1.25 5.72 9.32
N ILE A 176 0.15 5.08 8.95
CA ILE A 176 -1.10 5.09 9.71
C ILE A 176 -0.99 4.09 10.87
N THR A 177 -1.56 4.45 12.03
CA THR A 177 -1.45 3.67 13.27
C THR A 177 -1.98 2.24 13.07
N GLY A 178 -1.30 1.23 13.62
CA GLY A 178 -1.76 -0.16 13.60
C GLY A 178 -1.76 -0.85 12.24
N ILE A 179 -1.05 -0.29 11.25
CA ILE A 179 -0.92 -0.85 9.90
C ILE A 179 0.52 -1.26 9.62
N SER A 180 0.70 -2.44 9.07
CA SER A 180 1.98 -2.95 8.57
C SER A 180 1.78 -3.68 7.24
N ILE A 181 2.87 -3.91 6.52
CA ILE A 181 2.88 -4.68 5.28
C ILE A 181 3.72 -5.93 5.49
N ALA A 182 3.18 -7.07 5.12
CA ALA A 182 3.89 -8.35 5.11
C ALA A 182 4.72 -8.52 3.81
N SER A 183 5.43 -9.64 3.72
CA SER A 183 6.03 -10.09 2.47
C SER A 183 4.96 -10.18 1.38
N ALA A 184 5.34 -9.99 0.12
CA ALA A 184 4.43 -9.96 -1.02
C ALA A 184 3.36 -8.83 -1.01
N GLY A 185 3.60 -7.73 -0.26
CA GLY A 185 2.73 -6.56 -0.29
C GLY A 185 1.40 -6.70 0.46
N GLN A 186 1.20 -7.76 1.24
CA GLN A 186 -0.03 -7.98 1.99
C GLN A 186 -0.19 -6.98 3.13
N LEU A 187 -1.31 -6.26 3.13
CA LEU A 187 -1.65 -5.31 4.17
C LEU A 187 -2.16 -6.03 5.42
N ILE A 188 -1.63 -5.63 6.58
CA ILE A 188 -2.07 -6.12 7.89
C ILE A 188 -2.52 -4.96 8.73
N VAL A 189 -3.78 -4.97 9.15
CA VAL A 189 -4.39 -3.93 9.97
C VAL A 189 -4.85 -4.53 11.29
N ARG A 190 -4.31 -4.00 12.41
CA ARG A 190 -4.65 -4.51 13.74
C ARG A 190 -4.46 -6.02 13.89
N GLY A 191 -3.43 -6.56 13.22
CA GLY A 191 -3.11 -8.00 13.19
C GLY A 191 -3.95 -8.82 12.22
N LEU A 192 -4.94 -8.23 11.55
CA LEU A 192 -5.78 -8.88 10.55
C LEU A 192 -5.16 -8.71 9.16
N GLY A 193 -5.00 -9.80 8.42
CA GLY A 193 -4.46 -9.82 7.06
C GLY A 193 -5.36 -9.10 6.05
N ASP A 194 -4.90 -9.02 4.82
CA ASP A 194 -5.55 -8.27 3.73
C ASP A 194 -6.99 -8.71 3.43
N ARG A 195 -7.34 -10.00 3.65
CA ARG A 195 -8.72 -10.50 3.49
C ARG A 195 -9.75 -9.78 4.34
N TYR A 196 -9.31 -9.17 5.45
CA TYR A 196 -10.15 -8.42 6.37
C TYR A 196 -10.25 -6.93 6.03
N SER A 197 -9.69 -6.49 4.91
CA SER A 197 -9.71 -5.09 4.51
C SER A 197 -10.28 -4.91 3.10
N THR A 198 -10.67 -3.68 2.76
CA THR A 198 -11.19 -3.32 1.43
C THR A 198 -10.57 -2.01 0.96
N THR A 199 -10.45 -1.86 -0.35
CA THR A 199 -9.98 -0.63 -1.00
C THR A 199 -11.04 -0.09 -1.94
N THR A 200 -11.24 1.22 -1.90
CA THR A 200 -12.05 1.96 -2.87
C THR A 200 -11.21 3.05 -3.53
N LEU A 201 -11.57 3.40 -4.73
CA LEU A 201 -11.08 4.58 -5.45
C LEU A 201 -12.25 5.55 -5.59
N ASN A 202 -12.14 6.74 -5.01
CA ASN A 202 -13.21 7.75 -4.98
C ASN A 202 -14.56 7.20 -4.43
N GLY A 203 -14.51 6.31 -3.43
CA GLY A 203 -15.66 5.69 -2.79
C GLY A 203 -16.27 4.50 -3.55
N LEU A 204 -15.77 4.12 -4.72
CA LEU A 204 -16.21 2.94 -5.47
C LEU A 204 -15.21 1.79 -5.34
N PRO A 205 -15.66 0.53 -5.18
CA PRO A 205 -14.77 -0.63 -5.13
C PRO A 205 -13.86 -0.71 -6.35
N ILE A 206 -12.68 -1.29 -6.17
CA ILE A 206 -11.69 -1.47 -7.22
C ILE A 206 -11.11 -2.89 -7.16
N ALA A 207 -11.00 -3.53 -8.31
CA ALA A 207 -10.49 -4.89 -8.44
C ALA A 207 -8.98 -4.97 -8.23
N SER A 208 -8.50 -6.11 -7.70
CA SER A 208 -7.07 -6.39 -7.50
C SER A 208 -6.49 -7.20 -8.65
N PRO A 209 -5.41 -6.75 -9.29
CA PRO A 209 -4.72 -7.56 -10.29
C PRO A 209 -3.87 -8.69 -9.66
N ASN A 210 -3.55 -8.62 -8.38
CA ASN A 210 -2.79 -9.67 -7.71
C ASN A 210 -3.68 -10.84 -7.34
N PRO A 211 -3.44 -12.08 -7.85
CA PRO A 211 -4.28 -13.24 -7.54
C PRO A 211 -4.25 -13.65 -6.07
N ASP A 212 -3.13 -13.43 -5.39
CA ASP A 212 -2.87 -13.90 -4.04
C ASP A 212 -3.43 -12.96 -2.96
N ASN A 213 -3.68 -11.69 -3.34
CA ASN A 213 -4.12 -10.65 -2.41
C ASN A 213 -5.54 -10.18 -2.76
N LYS A 214 -6.40 -10.08 -1.75
CA LYS A 214 -7.74 -9.48 -1.90
C LYS A 214 -7.64 -8.00 -2.21
N LEU A 215 -6.70 -7.29 -1.57
CA LEU A 215 -6.48 -5.87 -1.80
C LEU A 215 -5.64 -5.65 -3.05
N ILE A 216 -5.97 -4.59 -3.75
CA ILE A 216 -5.12 -4.09 -4.82
C ILE A 216 -3.74 -3.69 -4.27
N PRO A 217 -2.63 -3.99 -4.98
CA PRO A 217 -1.32 -3.48 -4.61
C PRO A 217 -1.34 -1.95 -4.54
N LEU A 218 -1.15 -1.40 -3.34
CA LEU A 218 -1.31 0.04 -3.09
C LEU A 218 -0.15 0.88 -3.67
N ASP A 219 0.95 0.25 -4.03
CA ASP A 219 2.08 0.87 -4.73
C ASP A 219 1.78 1.23 -6.20
N LEU A 220 0.66 0.70 -6.77
CA LEU A 220 0.13 1.10 -8.08
C LEU A 220 -0.38 2.54 -8.11
N PHE A 221 -0.57 3.18 -6.95
CA PHE A 221 -1.07 4.56 -6.83
C PHE A 221 0.05 5.51 -6.43
N PRO A 222 0.72 6.19 -7.40
CA PRO A 222 1.71 7.20 -7.09
C PRO A 222 1.08 8.38 -6.34
N SER A 223 1.82 8.96 -5.38
CA SER A 223 1.34 10.11 -4.59
C SER A 223 0.97 11.33 -5.45
N SER A 224 1.51 11.42 -6.67
CA SER A 224 1.19 12.48 -7.64
C SER A 224 -0.25 12.44 -8.14
N THR A 225 -0.89 11.26 -8.18
CA THR A 225 -2.28 11.07 -8.64
C THR A 225 -3.31 11.16 -7.51
N VAL A 226 -2.86 11.09 -6.27
CA VAL A 226 -3.69 11.02 -5.06
C VAL A 226 -3.89 12.40 -4.44
N GLN A 227 -5.10 12.73 -4.01
CA GLN A 227 -5.41 13.88 -3.18
C GLN A 227 -5.20 13.58 -1.71
N ASN A 228 -5.82 12.51 -1.23
CA ASN A 228 -5.66 11.99 0.12
C ASN A 228 -6.00 10.50 0.19
N ILE A 229 -5.58 9.87 1.27
CA ILE A 229 -5.95 8.52 1.66
C ILE A 229 -6.77 8.64 2.93
N THR A 230 -7.94 8.03 2.97
CA THR A 230 -8.79 7.94 4.17
C THR A 230 -8.89 6.49 4.61
N VAL A 231 -8.56 6.22 5.86
CA VAL A 231 -8.63 4.88 6.45
C VAL A 231 -9.65 4.89 7.58
N SER A 232 -10.67 4.05 7.45
CA SER A 232 -11.65 3.78 8.50
C SER A 232 -11.45 2.36 9.03
N LYS A 233 -11.23 2.23 10.33
CA LYS A 233 -11.10 0.94 11.02
C LYS A 233 -12.40 0.54 11.74
N VAL A 234 -13.43 1.36 11.59
CA VAL A 234 -14.79 1.12 12.06
C VAL A 234 -15.75 1.01 10.88
N TYR A 235 -16.83 0.26 11.03
CA TYR A 235 -17.71 -0.06 9.91
C TYR A 235 -18.74 1.03 9.66
N ASP A 236 -18.89 1.38 8.36
CA ASP A 236 -19.97 2.23 7.82
C ASP A 236 -20.94 1.36 7.00
N ALA A 237 -22.21 1.38 7.33
CA ALA A 237 -23.24 0.62 6.63
C ALA A 237 -23.43 1.02 5.16
N SER A 238 -22.92 2.17 4.71
CA SER A 238 -22.94 2.55 3.29
C SER A 238 -21.88 1.81 2.45
N ALA A 239 -20.84 1.25 3.08
CA ALA A 239 -19.83 0.42 2.44
C ALA A 239 -20.20 -1.07 2.48
N PHE A 240 -19.65 -1.88 1.55
CA PHE A 240 -19.78 -3.34 1.63
C PHE A 240 -19.24 -3.88 2.94
N ALA A 241 -19.87 -4.91 3.49
CA ALA A 241 -19.60 -5.40 4.84
C ALA A 241 -18.35 -6.30 4.95
N ASP A 242 -17.62 -6.51 3.88
CA ASP A 242 -16.51 -7.45 3.79
C ASP A 242 -15.16 -6.89 4.30
N TYR A 243 -15.22 -6.09 5.38
CA TYR A 243 -14.01 -5.66 6.09
C TYR A 243 -14.21 -5.61 7.61
N SER A 244 -13.13 -5.92 8.32
CA SER A 244 -12.99 -5.85 9.76
C SER A 244 -11.65 -5.22 10.17
N GLY A 245 -10.66 -5.25 9.28
CA GLY A 245 -9.37 -4.57 9.44
C GLY A 245 -9.52 -3.09 9.17
N ALA A 246 -9.59 -2.71 7.89
CA ALA A 246 -9.80 -1.33 7.44
C ALA A 246 -10.56 -1.26 6.11
N HIS A 247 -11.23 -0.13 5.94
CA HIS A 247 -11.67 0.38 4.65
C HIS A 247 -10.74 1.53 4.25
N ILE A 248 -10.07 1.40 3.11
CA ILE A 248 -9.09 2.35 2.60
C ILE A 248 -9.70 3.01 1.37
N ASP A 249 -10.03 4.29 1.47
CA ASP A 249 -10.47 5.07 0.32
C ASP A 249 -9.31 5.92 -0.22
N ILE A 250 -9.00 5.74 -1.49
CA ILE A 250 -8.00 6.51 -2.22
C ILE A 250 -8.75 7.57 -3.01
N SER A 251 -8.69 8.81 -2.56
CA SER A 251 -9.28 9.92 -3.30
C SER A 251 -8.27 10.46 -4.31
N THR A 252 -8.63 10.46 -5.58
CA THR A 252 -7.81 11.05 -6.63
C THR A 252 -7.94 12.57 -6.67
N LYS A 253 -6.98 13.24 -7.33
CA LYS A 253 -7.06 14.67 -7.55
C LYS A 253 -8.20 15.00 -8.50
N GLU A 254 -9.33 15.45 -7.99
CA GLU A 254 -10.49 15.86 -8.77
C GLU A 254 -10.79 17.36 -8.64
N ASN A 255 -10.16 18.03 -7.67
CA ASN A 255 -10.34 19.45 -7.40
C ASN A 255 -9.17 20.24 -7.92
N ILE A 256 -9.47 21.12 -8.86
CA ILE A 256 -8.54 22.10 -9.38
C ILE A 256 -8.93 23.43 -8.72
N THR A 257 -8.15 23.86 -7.73
CA THR A 257 -8.34 25.16 -7.08
C THR A 257 -7.73 26.29 -7.88
N GLU A 258 -6.61 26.01 -8.55
CA GLU A 258 -5.90 26.93 -9.44
C GLU A 258 -5.41 26.12 -10.64
N ASP A 259 -5.41 26.74 -11.82
CA ASP A 259 -4.83 26.11 -13.00
C ASP A 259 -3.36 25.80 -12.73
N PHE A 260 -2.89 24.61 -13.10
CA PHE A 260 -1.52 24.20 -12.87
C PHE A 260 -0.95 23.35 -13.99
N PHE A 261 0.34 23.42 -14.14
CA PHE A 261 1.14 22.50 -14.94
C PHE A 261 2.40 22.16 -14.15
N ASN A 262 2.64 20.89 -13.93
CA ASN A 262 3.82 20.43 -13.20
C ASN A 262 4.59 19.36 -13.96
N ILE A 263 5.91 19.42 -13.86
CA ILE A 263 6.84 18.38 -14.30
C ILE A 263 7.78 18.11 -13.15
N SER A 264 7.99 16.83 -12.85
CA SER A 264 9.03 16.39 -11.93
C SER A 264 9.86 15.27 -12.54
N LEU A 265 11.16 15.33 -12.31
CA LEU A 265 12.13 14.32 -12.70
C LEU A 265 12.94 13.94 -11.48
N ASN A 266 13.18 12.66 -11.30
CA ASN A 266 13.98 12.11 -10.22
C ASN A 266 14.92 11.03 -10.73
N THR A 267 16.06 10.90 -10.06
CA THR A 267 17.06 9.85 -10.32
C THR A 267 17.68 9.41 -9.00
N GLY A 268 18.13 8.17 -8.95
CA GLY A 268 18.70 7.62 -7.74
C GLY A 268 19.18 6.19 -7.89
N GLY A 269 19.08 5.46 -6.79
CA GLY A 269 19.39 4.03 -6.75
C GLY A 269 19.85 3.56 -5.37
N LYS A 270 20.01 2.25 -5.24
CA LYS A 270 20.50 1.64 -4.00
C LYS A 270 22.03 1.54 -4.02
N PHE A 271 22.68 1.84 -2.89
CA PHE A 271 24.15 1.80 -2.79
C PHE A 271 24.75 0.42 -3.05
N ASN A 272 24.02 -0.65 -2.76
CA ASN A 272 24.44 -2.02 -3.04
C ASN A 272 24.13 -2.48 -4.48
N THR A 273 23.42 -1.67 -5.28
CA THR A 273 22.90 -2.03 -6.59
C THR A 273 23.45 -1.15 -7.71
N LEU A 274 23.43 0.17 -7.54
CA LEU A 274 23.81 1.14 -8.57
C LEU A 274 25.24 0.91 -9.07
N GLY A 275 25.40 0.74 -10.38
CA GLY A 275 26.68 0.45 -11.02
C GLY A 275 27.24 -0.94 -10.75
N LYS A 276 26.53 -1.78 -9.98
CA LYS A 276 26.92 -3.17 -9.73
C LYS A 276 26.40 -4.10 -10.82
N GLY A 277 27.14 -5.23 -11.00
CA GLY A 277 26.70 -6.27 -11.92
C GLY A 277 25.41 -6.92 -11.45
N ARG A 278 24.53 -7.22 -12.38
CA ARG A 278 23.33 -8.03 -12.19
C ARG A 278 23.21 -9.05 -13.33
N PHE A 279 22.59 -10.16 -13.04
CA PHE A 279 22.26 -11.13 -14.07
C PHE A 279 20.84 -10.89 -14.60
N GLN A 280 20.64 -11.17 -15.88
CA GLN A 280 19.37 -11.05 -16.57
C GLN A 280 19.26 -12.17 -17.59
N MET A 281 18.17 -12.94 -17.55
CA MET A 281 17.92 -14.03 -18.48
C MET A 281 17.43 -13.56 -19.85
N ASP A 282 16.72 -12.46 -19.89
CA ASP A 282 16.17 -11.95 -21.14
C ASP A 282 17.15 -10.95 -21.76
N ARG A 283 17.84 -11.34 -22.83
CA ARG A 283 18.77 -10.45 -23.54
C ARG A 283 18.08 -9.24 -24.13
N ASP A 284 16.85 -9.43 -24.60
CA ASP A 284 16.00 -8.38 -25.14
C ASP A 284 15.11 -7.73 -24.07
N GLY A 285 15.34 -8.05 -22.80
CA GLY A 285 14.54 -7.76 -21.62
C GLY A 285 14.07 -6.32 -21.50
N SER A 286 12.94 -6.08 -22.12
CA SER A 286 12.19 -4.85 -22.01
C SER A 286 10.92 -5.13 -21.22
N LEU A 287 10.79 -4.49 -20.06
CA LEU A 287 9.56 -4.55 -19.28
C LEU A 287 8.34 -3.94 -20.01
N PHE A 288 8.58 -3.35 -21.19
CA PHE A 288 7.52 -2.90 -22.10
C PHE A 288 7.00 -4.00 -23.03
N LYS A 289 7.84 -5.01 -23.33
CA LYS A 289 7.51 -6.10 -24.25
C LYS A 289 7.30 -7.40 -23.47
N THR A 290 6.07 -7.87 -23.47
CA THR A 290 5.71 -9.15 -22.84
C THR A 290 6.27 -10.31 -23.65
N PRO A 291 6.95 -11.31 -23.04
CA PRO A 291 7.26 -12.57 -23.69
C PRO A 291 6.01 -13.22 -24.27
N THR A 292 6.11 -13.77 -25.47
CA THR A 292 4.95 -14.36 -26.15
C THR A 292 5.13 -15.86 -26.32
N LEU A 293 4.01 -16.56 -26.22
CA LEU A 293 3.90 -17.98 -26.51
C LEU A 293 3.08 -18.14 -27.78
N ASP A 294 3.48 -19.06 -28.64
CA ASP A 294 2.67 -19.39 -29.83
C ASP A 294 1.32 -20.00 -29.39
N GLN A 295 0.25 -19.24 -29.60
CA GLN A 295 -1.10 -19.63 -29.21
C GLN A 295 -1.61 -20.88 -29.94
N ALA A 296 -1.09 -21.16 -31.14
CA ALA A 296 -1.44 -22.39 -31.86
C ALA A 296 -0.97 -23.61 -31.07
N ALA A 297 0.21 -23.55 -30.46
CA ALA A 297 0.75 -24.64 -29.63
C ALA A 297 -0.11 -25.00 -28.42
N LEU A 298 -0.97 -24.10 -27.92
CA LEU A 298 -1.84 -24.36 -26.77
C LEU A 298 -3.06 -25.22 -27.13
N ASN A 299 -3.54 -25.12 -28.36
CA ASN A 299 -4.80 -25.73 -28.78
C ASN A 299 -4.64 -27.07 -29.54
N MET A 300 -3.41 -27.50 -29.81
CA MET A 300 -3.11 -28.75 -30.51
C MET A 300 -3.30 -29.98 -29.61
N GLY A 301 -3.62 -31.13 -30.19
CA GLY A 301 -3.50 -32.42 -29.51
C GLY A 301 -2.06 -32.73 -29.15
N LEU A 302 -1.83 -33.69 -28.22
CA LEU A 302 -0.45 -34.00 -27.77
C LEU A 302 0.45 -34.46 -28.92
N GLN A 303 -0.02 -35.34 -29.79
CA GLN A 303 0.81 -35.82 -30.92
C GLN A 303 1.08 -34.70 -31.93
N GLU A 304 0.09 -33.87 -32.22
CA GLU A 304 0.25 -32.72 -33.11
C GLU A 304 1.23 -31.70 -32.50
N PHE A 305 1.19 -31.45 -31.21
CA PHE A 305 2.12 -30.62 -30.48
C PHE A 305 3.54 -31.14 -30.57
N ASP A 306 3.75 -32.44 -30.35
CA ASP A 306 5.10 -33.08 -30.42
C ASP A 306 5.73 -32.96 -31.80
N GLU A 307 4.95 -33.03 -32.88
CA GLU A 307 5.45 -32.83 -34.23
C GLU A 307 5.65 -31.34 -34.55
N TYR A 308 4.78 -30.48 -34.08
CA TYR A 308 4.82 -29.03 -34.31
C TYR A 308 6.09 -28.40 -33.71
N VAL A 309 6.42 -28.72 -32.45
CA VAL A 309 7.59 -28.15 -31.76
C VAL A 309 8.94 -28.59 -32.32
N LYS A 310 8.99 -29.69 -33.07
CA LYS A 310 10.23 -30.10 -33.80
C LYS A 310 10.58 -29.17 -34.93
N THR A 311 9.61 -28.52 -35.52
CA THR A 311 9.79 -27.64 -36.70
C THR A 311 9.59 -26.18 -36.41
N ASN A 312 8.96 -25.83 -35.26
CA ASN A 312 8.61 -24.47 -34.88
C ASN A 312 9.13 -24.13 -33.48
N ASN A 313 9.83 -23.02 -33.36
CA ASN A 313 10.15 -22.46 -32.07
C ASN A 313 8.94 -21.73 -31.54
N ILE A 314 8.36 -22.24 -30.45
CA ILE A 314 7.15 -21.68 -29.84
C ILE A 314 7.42 -20.58 -28.79
N PHE A 315 8.69 -20.35 -28.47
CA PHE A 315 9.09 -19.32 -27.49
C PHE A 315 9.92 -18.25 -28.16
N ASN A 316 9.72 -17.00 -27.76
CA ASN A 316 10.51 -15.86 -28.26
C ASN A 316 11.59 -15.40 -27.27
N THR A 317 11.88 -16.17 -26.24
CA THR A 317 12.82 -15.88 -25.18
C THR A 317 13.83 -17.01 -25.01
N SER A 318 14.96 -16.70 -24.37
CA SER A 318 16.13 -17.53 -24.18
C SER A 318 16.27 -17.94 -22.70
N PHE A 319 16.97 -19.08 -22.45
CA PHE A 319 17.47 -19.43 -21.11
C PHE A 319 18.83 -18.83 -20.81
N ALA A 320 19.55 -18.33 -21.81
CA ALA A 320 20.87 -17.78 -21.62
C ALA A 320 20.83 -16.52 -20.74
N VAL A 321 21.80 -16.41 -19.86
CA VAL A 321 21.92 -15.35 -18.87
C VAL A 321 22.99 -14.34 -19.29
N GLU A 322 22.63 -13.06 -19.25
CA GLU A 322 23.57 -11.99 -19.56
C GLU A 322 23.84 -11.15 -18.28
N ARG A 323 25.13 -10.80 -18.11
CA ARG A 323 25.52 -9.92 -17.01
C ARG A 323 25.55 -8.47 -17.48
N LYS A 324 24.78 -7.60 -16.83
CA LYS A 324 24.72 -6.15 -17.07
C LYS A 324 24.97 -5.38 -15.79
N ASN A 325 25.35 -4.11 -15.90
CA ASN A 325 25.41 -3.21 -14.75
C ASN A 325 24.03 -2.59 -14.52
N SER A 326 23.66 -2.43 -13.27
CA SER A 326 22.46 -1.69 -12.89
C SER A 326 22.64 -0.20 -13.21
N LEU A 327 21.68 0.37 -13.92
CA LEU A 327 21.64 1.78 -14.26
C LEU A 327 21.09 2.61 -13.11
N PRO A 328 21.26 3.94 -13.13
CA PRO A 328 20.49 4.82 -12.23
C PRO A 328 18.98 4.61 -12.41
N GLU A 329 18.26 4.63 -11.31
CA GLU A 329 16.81 4.68 -11.32
C GLU A 329 16.36 6.04 -11.89
N LEU A 330 15.34 6.02 -12.73
CA LEU A 330 14.77 7.22 -13.32
C LEU A 330 13.27 7.23 -13.03
N GLY A 331 12.77 8.39 -12.63
CA GLY A 331 11.35 8.61 -12.44
C GLY A 331 10.94 9.97 -12.97
N GLY A 332 9.67 10.10 -13.30
CA GLY A 332 9.10 11.35 -13.73
C GLY A 332 7.59 11.40 -13.60
N ASN A 333 7.07 12.61 -13.44
CA ASN A 333 5.65 12.88 -13.41
C ASN A 333 5.36 14.15 -14.20
N LEU A 334 4.26 14.11 -14.96
CA LEU A 334 3.70 15.26 -15.67
C LEU A 334 2.25 15.40 -15.23
N GLY A 335 1.87 16.59 -14.77
CA GLY A 335 0.52 16.89 -14.31
C GLY A 335 -0.01 18.20 -14.91
N PHE A 336 -1.28 18.19 -15.23
CA PHE A 336 -2.00 19.32 -15.78
C PHE A 336 -3.38 19.42 -15.15
N GLY A 337 -3.80 20.63 -14.80
CA GLY A 337 -5.14 20.90 -14.30
C GLY A 337 -5.64 22.24 -14.75
N LYS A 338 -6.89 22.31 -15.23
CA LYS A 338 -7.51 23.54 -15.73
C LYS A 338 -9.01 23.58 -15.48
N ASN A 339 -9.49 24.74 -15.03
CA ASN A 339 -10.91 25.06 -14.96
C ASN A 339 -11.32 25.98 -16.12
N LEU A 340 -12.35 25.60 -16.84
CA LEU A 340 -12.93 26.38 -17.93
C LEU A 340 -14.34 26.84 -17.52
N GLY A 341 -14.54 28.14 -17.41
CA GLY A 341 -15.85 28.74 -17.18
C GLY A 341 -16.72 28.66 -18.44
N ILE A 342 -17.93 28.10 -18.36
CA ILE A 342 -18.92 28.05 -19.43
C ILE A 342 -20.20 28.71 -18.92
N GLY A 343 -20.31 30.00 -19.05
CA GLY A 343 -21.38 30.78 -18.42
C GLY A 343 -21.32 30.67 -16.90
N ASN A 344 -22.41 30.18 -16.27
CA ASN A 344 -22.47 29.95 -14.82
C ASN A 344 -22.01 28.54 -14.41
N GLN A 345 -21.39 27.80 -15.31
CA GLN A 345 -20.98 26.40 -15.12
C GLN A 345 -19.45 26.31 -15.23
N THR A 346 -18.88 25.23 -14.68
CA THR A 346 -17.44 25.00 -14.74
C THR A 346 -17.13 23.62 -15.27
N LEU A 347 -16.25 23.56 -16.28
CA LEU A 347 -15.65 22.32 -16.76
C LEU A 347 -14.24 22.21 -16.19
N SER A 348 -13.99 21.18 -15.40
CA SER A 348 -12.69 20.88 -14.80
C SER A 348 -11.99 19.75 -15.56
N LEU A 349 -10.76 19.99 -15.98
CA LEU A 349 -9.93 19.04 -16.72
C LEU A 349 -8.66 18.75 -15.92
N LEU A 350 -8.36 17.50 -15.64
CA LEU A 350 -7.10 17.10 -15.02
C LEU A 350 -6.51 15.89 -15.75
N ALA A 351 -5.20 15.93 -15.96
CA ALA A 351 -4.44 14.80 -16.46
C ALA A 351 -3.12 14.67 -15.67
N SER A 352 -2.74 13.46 -15.34
CA SER A 352 -1.45 13.17 -14.70
C SER A 352 -0.90 11.86 -15.26
N VAL A 353 0.39 11.84 -15.58
CA VAL A 353 1.11 10.64 -16.02
C VAL A 353 2.39 10.53 -15.22
N SER A 354 2.68 9.34 -14.72
CA SER A 354 3.93 9.04 -14.02
C SER A 354 4.56 7.78 -14.55
N ALA A 355 5.89 7.76 -14.57
CA ALA A 355 6.70 6.60 -14.92
C ALA A 355 7.91 6.53 -14.00
N SER A 356 8.28 5.35 -13.56
CA SER A 356 9.52 5.12 -12.81
C SER A 356 10.05 3.72 -13.06
N ASN A 357 11.38 3.59 -13.04
CA ASN A 357 12.02 2.29 -12.98
C ASN A 357 12.85 2.16 -11.71
N GLY A 358 13.08 0.91 -11.27
CA GLY A 358 13.87 0.59 -10.10
C GLY A 358 14.72 -0.66 -10.30
N TYR A 359 15.83 -0.74 -9.56
CA TYR A 359 16.71 -1.90 -9.54
C TYR A 359 16.98 -2.33 -8.11
N GLN A 360 17.04 -3.64 -7.88
CA GLN A 360 17.40 -4.18 -6.58
C GLN A 360 18.29 -5.42 -6.74
N ASN A 361 19.45 -5.38 -6.09
CA ASN A 361 20.30 -6.54 -5.89
C ASN A 361 20.22 -6.96 -4.43
N MET A 362 19.96 -8.25 -4.18
CA MET A 362 20.12 -8.89 -2.89
C MET A 362 21.21 -9.95 -3.07
N ASN A 363 22.34 -9.75 -2.44
CA ASN A 363 23.48 -10.68 -2.49
C ASN A 363 23.74 -11.20 -1.08
N ASP A 364 24.42 -12.33 -1.00
CA ASP A 364 24.77 -12.99 0.26
C ASP A 364 23.54 -13.34 1.13
N ALA A 365 22.41 -13.62 0.48
CA ALA A 365 21.22 -14.11 1.13
C ALA A 365 21.29 -15.63 1.29
N PHE A 366 20.58 -16.17 2.27
CA PHE A 366 20.45 -17.62 2.39
C PHE A 366 19.05 -18.03 2.82
N TYR A 367 18.71 -19.27 2.53
CA TYR A 367 17.47 -19.94 2.88
C TYR A 367 17.73 -21.37 3.30
N LYS A 368 17.09 -21.80 4.40
CA LYS A 368 17.19 -23.17 4.95
C LYS A 368 15.82 -23.71 5.27
N THR A 369 15.65 -25.01 5.05
CA THR A 369 14.53 -25.78 5.63
C THR A 369 15.04 -26.74 6.69
N LEU A 370 14.20 -27.02 7.68
CA LEU A 370 14.57 -27.82 8.84
C LEU A 370 13.66 -29.05 8.98
N GLU A 371 14.19 -30.12 9.57
CA GLU A 371 13.41 -31.22 10.13
C GLU A 371 12.99 -30.91 11.56
N ALA A 372 12.00 -31.65 12.08
CA ALA A 372 11.54 -31.54 13.48
C ALA A 372 12.63 -31.80 14.52
N THR A 373 13.69 -32.51 14.14
CA THR A 373 14.89 -32.79 14.96
C THR A 373 15.85 -31.60 15.03
N GLY A 374 15.66 -30.59 14.14
CA GLY A 374 16.57 -29.47 13.97
C GLY A 374 17.67 -29.67 12.95
N ASN A 375 17.73 -30.85 12.30
CA ASN A 375 18.64 -31.03 11.16
C ASN A 375 18.23 -30.15 9.99
N VAL A 376 19.23 -29.64 9.28
CA VAL A 376 19.01 -28.85 8.06
C VAL A 376 18.71 -29.82 6.91
N GLN A 377 17.58 -29.61 6.25
CA GLN A 377 17.18 -30.37 5.05
C GLN A 377 17.72 -29.69 3.79
N ASP A 378 17.33 -28.44 3.55
CA ASP A 378 17.85 -27.65 2.45
C ASP A 378 18.71 -26.52 3.00
N ASP A 379 19.84 -26.26 2.38
CA ASP A 379 20.74 -25.14 2.71
C ASP A 379 21.23 -24.46 1.42
N PHE A 380 20.60 -23.33 1.08
CA PHE A 380 20.92 -22.59 -0.14
C PHE A 380 21.35 -21.16 0.17
N ALA A 381 22.53 -20.78 -0.32
CA ALA A 381 22.85 -19.37 -0.54
C ALA A 381 22.19 -18.90 -1.83
N TYR A 382 21.72 -17.65 -1.87
CA TYR A 382 21.13 -17.11 -3.09
C TYR A 382 21.43 -15.63 -3.32
N ASP A 383 21.48 -15.28 -4.61
CA ASP A 383 21.48 -13.91 -5.09
C ASP A 383 20.19 -13.66 -5.87
N SER A 384 19.62 -12.48 -5.68
CA SER A 384 18.40 -12.04 -6.38
C SER A 384 18.60 -10.66 -6.99
N TYR A 385 18.15 -10.52 -8.23
CA TYR A 385 18.28 -9.29 -9.02
C TYR A 385 16.91 -8.94 -9.59
N ALA A 386 16.36 -7.80 -9.20
CA ALA A 386 15.07 -7.33 -9.67
C ALA A 386 15.20 -6.05 -10.49
N ASN A 387 14.37 -5.95 -11.53
CA ASN A 387 14.15 -4.75 -12.32
C ASN A 387 12.65 -4.48 -12.36
N GLU A 388 12.23 -3.27 -12.02
CA GLU A 388 10.83 -2.87 -11.93
C GLU A 388 10.55 -1.68 -12.82
N LEU A 389 9.37 -1.67 -13.47
CA LEU A 389 8.85 -0.54 -14.25
C LEU A 389 7.41 -0.27 -13.82
N LYS A 390 7.17 0.93 -13.30
CA LYS A 390 5.84 1.42 -12.92
C LYS A 390 5.39 2.52 -13.86
N LEU A 391 4.16 2.40 -14.34
CA LEU A 391 3.47 3.40 -15.15
C LEU A 391 2.10 3.67 -14.52
N ALA A 392 1.71 4.94 -14.40
CA ALA A 392 0.36 5.30 -14.00
C ALA A 392 -0.13 6.53 -14.78
N ALA A 393 -1.42 6.56 -15.07
CA ALA A 393 -2.09 7.68 -15.70
C ALA A 393 -3.45 7.94 -15.04
N LEU A 394 -3.76 9.20 -14.78
CA LEU A 394 -5.02 9.68 -14.25
C LEU A 394 -5.59 10.73 -15.19
N GLY A 395 -6.84 10.57 -15.59
CA GLY A 395 -7.63 11.58 -16.30
C GLY A 395 -8.90 11.89 -15.51
N TYR A 396 -9.25 13.15 -15.38
CA TYR A 396 -10.51 13.58 -14.77
C TYR A 396 -11.20 14.63 -15.61
N LEU A 397 -12.49 14.46 -15.81
CA LEU A 397 -13.38 15.41 -16.44
C LEU A 397 -14.56 15.68 -15.51
N GLY A 398 -14.63 16.89 -14.96
CA GLY A 398 -15.71 17.30 -14.05
C GLY A 398 -16.56 18.39 -14.64
N TYR A 399 -17.88 18.28 -14.54
CA TYR A 399 -18.83 19.31 -14.97
C TYR A 399 -19.71 19.72 -13.79
N THR A 400 -19.60 20.98 -13.38
CA THR A 400 -20.40 21.58 -12.32
C THR A 400 -21.51 22.41 -12.93
N LEU A 401 -22.76 21.92 -12.79
CA LEU A 401 -23.97 22.52 -13.36
C LEU A 401 -24.47 23.70 -12.53
N ARG A 402 -24.43 23.57 -11.21
CA ARG A 402 -24.84 24.56 -10.20
C ARG A 402 -23.87 24.44 -9.03
N ARG A 403 -23.97 25.35 -8.03
CA ARG A 403 -23.09 25.35 -6.85
C ARG A 403 -22.86 23.98 -6.22
N SER A 404 -23.85 23.09 -6.28
CA SER A 404 -23.84 21.79 -5.60
C SER A 404 -24.07 20.58 -6.52
N ASP A 405 -24.36 20.81 -7.81
CA ASP A 405 -24.65 19.76 -8.78
C ASP A 405 -23.43 19.48 -9.65
N ARG A 406 -22.90 18.26 -9.55
CA ARG A 406 -21.69 17.86 -10.24
C ARG A 406 -21.83 16.48 -10.89
N ILE A 407 -21.25 16.34 -12.07
CA ILE A 407 -21.00 15.05 -12.73
C ILE A 407 -19.50 14.97 -12.98
N GLY A 408 -18.89 13.83 -12.65
CA GLY A 408 -17.47 13.59 -12.83
C GLY A 408 -17.20 12.26 -13.51
N TYR A 409 -16.26 12.26 -14.45
CA TYR A 409 -15.70 11.06 -15.03
C TYR A 409 -14.22 10.98 -14.67
N THR A 410 -13.80 9.82 -14.12
CA THR A 410 -12.42 9.54 -13.74
C THR A 410 -11.94 8.31 -14.51
N PHE A 411 -10.80 8.43 -15.15
CA PHE A 411 -10.05 7.33 -15.74
C PHE A 411 -8.76 7.14 -14.97
N PHE A 412 -8.47 5.91 -14.57
CA PHE A 412 -7.21 5.54 -13.94
C PHE A 412 -6.62 4.30 -14.61
N TYR A 413 -5.34 4.38 -14.96
CA TYR A 413 -4.55 3.27 -15.48
C TYR A 413 -3.30 3.11 -14.66
N ALA A 414 -2.95 1.88 -14.31
CA ALA A 414 -1.67 1.54 -13.69
C ALA A 414 -1.11 0.25 -14.28
N ARG A 415 0.19 0.20 -14.45
CA ARG A 415 0.95 -1.00 -14.83
C ARG A 415 2.21 -1.08 -14.00
N ASN A 416 2.41 -2.23 -13.35
CA ASN A 416 3.65 -2.58 -12.67
C ASN A 416 4.20 -3.85 -13.31
N ALA A 417 5.43 -3.80 -13.82
CA ALA A 417 6.14 -4.95 -14.36
C ALA A 417 7.44 -5.14 -13.58
N ILE A 418 7.61 -6.33 -13.02
CA ILE A 418 8.75 -6.71 -12.19
C ILE A 418 9.37 -7.94 -12.81
N ASP A 419 10.64 -7.84 -13.23
CA ASP A 419 11.45 -8.97 -13.68
C ASP A 419 12.46 -9.31 -12.60
N THR A 420 12.45 -10.55 -12.11
CA THR A 420 13.32 -11.03 -11.04
C THR A 420 14.08 -12.25 -11.50
N TYR A 421 15.41 -12.17 -11.50
CA TYR A 421 16.30 -13.30 -11.65
C TYR A 421 16.89 -13.69 -10.31
N GLN A 422 16.74 -14.96 -9.94
CA GLN A 422 17.33 -15.53 -8.71
C GLN A 422 18.22 -16.70 -9.06
N ARG A 423 19.42 -16.71 -8.49
CA ARG A 423 20.34 -17.84 -8.51
C ARG A 423 20.55 -18.33 -7.10
N ARG A 424 20.46 -19.64 -6.91
CA ARG A 424 20.76 -20.30 -5.64
C ARG A 424 21.78 -21.40 -5.82
N GLU A 425 22.61 -21.64 -4.80
CA GLU A 425 23.61 -22.72 -4.76
C GLU A 425 23.63 -23.34 -3.37
N GLY A 426 23.61 -24.65 -3.28
CA GLY A 426 23.59 -25.35 -2.00
C GLY A 426 23.19 -26.80 -2.12
N ALA A 427 22.76 -27.38 -1.01
CA ALA A 427 22.38 -28.79 -0.92
C ALA A 427 20.90 -28.94 -0.60
N ASP A 428 20.27 -29.99 -1.20
CA ASP A 428 18.92 -30.41 -0.85
C ASP A 428 18.91 -31.45 0.27
N ALA A 429 17.70 -31.87 0.69
CA ALA A 429 17.46 -32.86 1.75
C ALA A 429 18.10 -34.24 1.47
N GLU A 430 18.39 -34.56 0.21
CA GLU A 430 19.02 -35.81 -0.20
C GLU A 430 20.54 -35.69 -0.29
N GLY A 431 21.10 -34.51 -0.03
CA GLY A 431 22.53 -34.23 -0.07
C GLY A 431 23.06 -33.96 -1.47
N HIS A 432 22.21 -33.70 -2.46
CA HIS A 432 22.66 -33.28 -3.77
C HIS A 432 23.17 -31.84 -3.74
N GLU A 433 24.38 -31.61 -4.25
CA GLU A 433 24.85 -30.24 -4.51
C GLU A 433 24.18 -29.69 -5.76
N LEU A 434 23.41 -28.61 -5.61
CA LEU A 434 22.57 -28.06 -6.65
C LEU A 434 22.92 -26.59 -6.94
N ILE A 435 22.84 -26.22 -8.22
CA ILE A 435 22.84 -24.82 -8.66
C ILE A 435 21.55 -24.59 -9.42
N GLY A 436 20.69 -23.69 -8.88
CA GLY A 436 19.41 -23.36 -9.49
C GLY A 436 19.37 -21.92 -9.98
N SER A 437 18.69 -21.69 -11.08
CA SER A 437 18.30 -20.35 -11.52
C SER A 437 16.83 -20.30 -11.85
N ASN A 438 16.22 -19.14 -11.56
CA ASN A 438 14.83 -18.87 -11.87
C ASN A 438 14.67 -17.42 -12.30
N ASN A 439 13.96 -17.21 -13.40
CA ASN A 439 13.52 -15.89 -13.83
C ASN A 439 12.01 -15.83 -13.79
N ILE A 440 11.47 -14.84 -13.13
CA ILE A 440 10.03 -14.58 -13.01
C ILE A 440 9.78 -13.15 -13.43
N THR A 441 8.92 -12.96 -14.42
CA THR A 441 8.35 -11.64 -14.75
C THR A 441 6.90 -11.61 -14.29
N HIS A 442 6.54 -10.66 -13.41
CA HIS A 442 5.16 -10.39 -13.05
C HIS A 442 4.72 -9.06 -13.64
N ILE A 443 3.58 -9.04 -14.30
CA ILE A 443 3.00 -7.84 -14.89
C ILE A 443 1.58 -7.68 -14.34
N TYR A 444 1.39 -6.64 -13.54
CA TYR A 444 0.08 -6.25 -13.03
C TYR A 444 -0.45 -5.06 -13.83
N THR A 445 -1.67 -5.16 -14.33
CA THR A 445 -2.35 -4.08 -15.04
C THR A 445 -3.69 -3.79 -14.40
N LEU A 446 -4.02 -2.51 -14.30
CA LEU A 446 -5.31 -2.02 -13.86
C LEU A 446 -5.78 -0.94 -14.81
N GLN A 447 -7.02 -1.07 -15.27
CA GLN A 447 -7.76 -0.02 -15.96
C GLN A 447 -9.08 0.18 -15.22
N ASN A 448 -9.37 1.41 -14.83
CA ASN A 448 -10.60 1.75 -14.11
C ASN A 448 -11.27 2.97 -14.72
N HIS A 449 -12.56 2.88 -14.94
CA HIS A 449 -13.43 3.95 -15.42
C HIS A 449 -14.51 4.20 -14.39
N GLN A 450 -14.71 5.44 -13.99
CA GLN A 450 -15.72 5.83 -13.02
C GLN A 450 -16.55 6.99 -13.56
N LEU A 451 -17.84 6.91 -13.37
CA LEU A 451 -18.77 8.01 -13.59
C LEU A 451 -19.56 8.23 -12.30
N ASN A 452 -19.58 9.44 -11.80
CA ASN A 452 -20.27 9.79 -10.58
C ASN A 452 -21.05 11.10 -10.69
N GLY A 453 -22.09 11.26 -9.89
CA GLY A 453 -22.86 12.47 -9.83
C GLY A 453 -23.40 12.73 -8.43
N VAL A 454 -23.49 14.01 -8.08
CA VAL A 454 -24.11 14.49 -6.85
C VAL A 454 -25.02 15.64 -7.22
N HIS A 455 -26.29 15.54 -6.79
CA HIS A 455 -27.33 16.51 -7.07
C HIS A 455 -28.03 16.87 -5.77
N ASN A 456 -28.09 18.16 -5.47
CA ASN A 456 -28.82 18.67 -4.30
C ASN A 456 -30.08 19.40 -4.77
N PHE A 457 -31.18 19.19 -4.09
CA PHE A 457 -32.50 19.77 -4.40
C PHE A 457 -33.34 19.98 -3.16
N GLY A 458 -34.43 20.71 -3.34
CA GLY A 458 -35.29 21.15 -2.25
C GLY A 458 -34.83 22.50 -1.68
N THR A 459 -35.58 23.03 -0.73
CA THR A 459 -35.22 24.26 -0.02
C THR A 459 -34.00 23.99 0.85
N ASP A 460 -32.97 24.82 0.78
CA ASP A 460 -31.73 24.70 1.55
C ASP A 460 -30.99 23.36 1.40
N ASP A 461 -31.01 22.80 0.16
CA ASP A 461 -30.37 21.51 -0.15
C ASP A 461 -30.82 20.36 0.80
N THR A 462 -32.13 20.32 1.10
CA THR A 462 -32.71 19.34 2.02
C THR A 462 -32.53 17.90 1.54
N TRP A 463 -32.50 17.69 0.21
CA TRP A 463 -32.29 16.40 -0.42
C TRP A 463 -30.98 16.37 -1.18
N GLN A 464 -30.26 15.24 -1.10
CA GLN A 464 -29.09 14.96 -1.92
C GLN A 464 -29.24 13.58 -2.55
N LEU A 465 -29.13 13.53 -3.86
CA LEU A 465 -28.98 12.30 -4.65
C LEU A 465 -27.52 12.15 -5.04
N ALA A 466 -26.88 11.05 -4.62
CA ALA A 466 -25.56 10.66 -5.06
C ALA A 466 -25.64 9.33 -5.81
N TRP A 467 -24.95 9.25 -6.92
CA TRP A 467 -24.87 8.03 -7.71
C TRP A 467 -23.47 7.85 -8.27
N GLY A 468 -23.08 6.61 -8.50
CA GLY A 468 -21.80 6.27 -9.10
C GLY A 468 -21.83 4.93 -9.79
N GLY A 469 -21.01 4.77 -10.80
CA GLY A 469 -20.74 3.51 -11.46
C GLY A 469 -19.27 3.39 -11.79
N SER A 470 -18.72 2.18 -11.70
CA SER A 470 -17.36 1.91 -12.12
C SER A 470 -17.24 0.61 -12.90
N TYR A 471 -16.32 0.60 -13.82
CA TYR A 471 -15.85 -0.59 -14.52
C TYR A 471 -14.33 -0.69 -14.32
N SER A 472 -13.88 -1.83 -13.80
CA SER A 472 -12.46 -2.15 -13.64
C SER A 472 -12.12 -3.38 -14.48
N LYS A 473 -11.00 -3.30 -15.20
CA LYS A 473 -10.37 -4.46 -15.82
C LYS A 473 -8.97 -4.58 -15.26
N THR A 474 -8.66 -5.76 -14.70
CA THR A 474 -7.34 -6.06 -14.16
C THR A 474 -6.77 -7.31 -14.81
N GLY A 475 -5.45 -7.32 -14.97
CA GLY A 475 -4.70 -8.46 -15.45
C GLY A 475 -3.50 -8.73 -14.58
N SER A 476 -3.20 -10.01 -14.37
CA SER A 476 -1.94 -10.48 -13.83
C SER A 476 -1.36 -11.47 -14.82
N GLU A 477 -0.19 -11.15 -15.33
CA GLU A 477 0.53 -12.01 -16.24
C GLU A 477 1.83 -12.47 -15.59
N GLU A 478 2.13 -13.74 -15.71
CA GLU A 478 3.43 -14.35 -15.44
C GLU A 478 3.93 -14.97 -16.74
N PRO A 479 4.42 -14.13 -17.66
CA PRO A 479 4.82 -14.58 -18.97
C PRO A 479 6.20 -15.20 -18.90
N ASP A 480 6.26 -16.51 -19.15
CA ASP A 480 7.50 -17.26 -19.31
C ASP A 480 8.42 -17.27 -18.06
N ARG A 481 7.93 -17.73 -16.91
CA ARG A 481 8.82 -18.14 -15.83
C ARG A 481 9.76 -19.23 -16.34
N ARG A 482 11.06 -19.03 -16.22
CA ARG A 482 12.08 -19.97 -16.66
C ARG A 482 12.87 -20.48 -15.47
N GLN A 483 12.90 -21.79 -15.31
CA GLN A 483 13.59 -22.45 -14.22
C GLN A 483 14.57 -23.48 -14.77
N VAL A 484 15.78 -23.47 -14.24
CA VAL A 484 16.81 -24.46 -14.55
C VAL A 484 17.47 -24.89 -13.26
N MET A 485 17.72 -26.22 -13.13
CA MET A 485 18.43 -26.77 -11.99
C MET A 485 19.57 -27.69 -12.50
N TYR A 486 20.74 -27.46 -11.95
CA TYR A 486 21.95 -28.24 -12.23
C TYR A 486 22.32 -29.05 -11.00
N LEU A 487 22.74 -30.31 -11.24
CA LEU A 487 23.42 -31.16 -10.28
C LEU A 487 24.93 -30.98 -10.44
N LYS A 488 25.62 -30.72 -9.34
CA LYS A 488 27.08 -30.66 -9.28
C LYS A 488 27.58 -31.98 -8.72
N ALA A 489 28.31 -32.72 -9.52
CA ALA A 489 28.91 -33.97 -9.12
C ALA A 489 30.20 -33.75 -8.29
N ASP A 490 30.65 -34.79 -7.58
CA ASP A 490 31.86 -34.73 -6.72
C ASP A 490 33.12 -34.33 -7.48
N ASP A 491 33.18 -34.60 -8.76
CA ASP A 491 34.28 -34.21 -9.66
C ASP A 491 34.18 -32.76 -10.17
N GLY A 492 33.13 -32.04 -9.76
CA GLY A 492 32.83 -30.66 -10.15
C GLY A 492 32.10 -30.51 -11.49
N ASN A 493 31.81 -31.61 -12.18
CA ASN A 493 31.01 -31.58 -13.40
C ASN A 493 29.56 -31.25 -13.12
N LEU A 494 28.92 -30.48 -13.99
CA LEU A 494 27.52 -30.09 -13.90
C LEU A 494 26.69 -30.84 -14.94
N SER A 495 25.52 -31.26 -14.53
CA SER A 495 24.47 -31.84 -15.38
C SER A 495 23.12 -31.26 -15.06
N LEU A 496 22.13 -31.39 -15.95
CA LEU A 496 20.76 -30.96 -15.64
C LEU A 496 20.15 -31.92 -14.62
N PHE A 497 19.62 -31.36 -13.55
CA PHE A 497 18.96 -32.10 -12.48
C PHE A 497 17.46 -32.20 -12.75
N LYS A 498 16.92 -33.37 -12.55
CA LYS A 498 15.50 -33.66 -12.74
C LYS A 498 14.96 -34.41 -11.53
N LEU A 499 14.31 -33.70 -10.63
CA LEU A 499 13.58 -34.31 -9.53
C LEU A 499 12.45 -33.42 -9.07
N ASN A 500 11.20 -33.85 -9.26
CA ASN A 500 10.00 -33.18 -8.78
C ASN A 500 9.90 -31.69 -9.17
N ARG A 501 9.95 -30.82 -8.18
CA ARG A 501 9.74 -29.36 -8.31
C ARG A 501 10.93 -28.61 -8.88
N GLN A 502 12.06 -29.27 -9.06
CA GLN A 502 13.31 -28.66 -9.51
C GLN A 502 13.60 -28.95 -10.99
N GLU A 503 12.59 -29.38 -11.71
CA GLU A 503 12.72 -29.68 -13.14
C GLU A 503 12.98 -28.41 -13.96
N THR A 504 13.72 -28.58 -15.06
CA THR A 504 13.89 -27.52 -16.06
C THR A 504 12.57 -27.28 -16.77
N MET A 505 12.04 -26.07 -16.65
CA MET A 505 10.69 -25.75 -17.15
C MET A 505 10.52 -24.31 -17.58
N ARG A 506 9.44 -24.10 -18.33
CA ARG A 506 8.81 -22.81 -18.58
C ARG A 506 7.38 -22.83 -18.07
N TYR A 507 6.92 -21.72 -17.52
CA TYR A 507 5.56 -21.54 -17.05
C TYR A 507 4.98 -20.23 -17.54
N PHE A 508 3.73 -20.30 -17.98
CA PHE A 508 2.93 -19.17 -18.40
C PHE A 508 1.65 -19.13 -17.56
N GLY A 509 1.43 -18.04 -16.85
CA GLY A 509 0.23 -17.79 -16.04
C GLY A 509 -0.47 -16.53 -16.50
N GLU A 510 -1.79 -16.58 -16.62
CA GLU A 510 -2.61 -15.43 -16.99
C GLU A 510 -3.87 -15.39 -16.15
N LEU A 511 -4.13 -14.22 -15.54
CA LEU A 511 -5.36 -13.91 -14.85
C LEU A 511 -5.98 -12.68 -15.48
N ASN A 512 -7.27 -12.79 -15.80
CA ASN A 512 -8.11 -11.68 -16.20
C ASN A 512 -9.27 -11.55 -15.21
N GLU A 513 -9.51 -10.34 -14.71
CA GLU A 513 -10.61 -10.04 -13.83
C GLU A 513 -11.32 -8.78 -14.29
N GLU A 514 -12.66 -8.82 -14.31
CA GLU A 514 -13.52 -7.68 -14.58
C GLU A 514 -14.45 -7.44 -13.39
N GLU A 515 -14.64 -6.18 -13.04
CA GLU A 515 -15.54 -5.79 -11.95
C GLU A 515 -16.40 -4.59 -12.34
N TRP A 516 -17.71 -4.75 -12.19
CA TRP A 516 -18.72 -3.71 -12.35
C TRP A 516 -19.29 -3.32 -11.00
N ASN A 517 -19.39 -2.03 -10.73
CA ASN A 517 -20.00 -1.52 -9.52
C ASN A 517 -21.02 -0.43 -9.89
N ALA A 518 -22.12 -0.39 -9.13
CA ALA A 518 -23.07 0.70 -9.18
C ALA A 518 -23.50 1.08 -7.75
N SER A 519 -23.70 2.35 -7.52
CA SER A 519 -24.17 2.89 -6.23
C SER A 519 -25.21 3.97 -6.46
N LEU A 520 -26.23 4.00 -5.62
CA LEU A 520 -27.26 5.01 -5.57
C LEU A 520 -27.57 5.33 -4.12
N ALA A 521 -27.61 6.58 -3.74
CA ALA A 521 -27.92 7.00 -2.38
C ALA A 521 -28.76 8.27 -2.37
N LEU A 522 -29.83 8.25 -1.58
CA LEU A 522 -30.67 9.39 -1.32
C LEU A 522 -30.52 9.77 0.15
N LYS A 523 -30.14 11.01 0.40
CA LYS A 523 -30.00 11.60 1.73
C LYS A 523 -31.05 12.66 1.91
N TRP A 524 -31.78 12.58 3.01
CA TRP A 524 -32.77 13.56 3.45
C TRP A 524 -32.33 14.20 4.78
N LYS A 525 -32.18 15.51 4.79
CA LYS A 525 -31.89 16.29 5.99
C LYS A 525 -33.21 16.86 6.54
N TRP A 526 -33.54 16.58 7.79
CA TRP A 526 -34.71 17.22 8.44
C TRP A 526 -34.31 18.45 9.28
N ASN A 527 -33.00 18.65 9.45
CA ASN A 527 -32.36 19.91 9.87
C ASN A 527 -30.86 19.89 9.45
N ASP A 528 -30.12 20.93 9.78
CA ASP A 528 -28.73 21.10 9.33
C ASP A 528 -27.77 19.99 9.82
N HIS A 529 -28.09 19.33 10.90
CA HIS A 529 -27.23 18.36 11.58
C HIS A 529 -27.71 16.91 11.48
N ASN A 530 -29.00 16.71 11.23
CA ASN A 530 -29.63 15.40 11.27
C ASN A 530 -30.12 14.96 9.89
N PHE A 531 -29.85 13.71 9.55
CA PHE A 531 -30.29 13.17 8.27
C PHE A 531 -30.57 11.67 8.31
N ILE A 532 -31.34 11.20 7.34
CA ILE A 532 -31.48 9.80 6.97
C ILE A 532 -30.89 9.63 5.56
N LYS A 533 -30.14 8.56 5.36
CA LYS A 533 -29.60 8.18 4.06
C LYS A 533 -29.99 6.73 3.76
N ALA A 534 -30.69 6.52 2.65
CA ALA A 534 -30.97 5.21 2.11
C ALA A 534 -30.19 5.01 0.82
N GLY A 535 -29.70 3.80 0.58
CA GLY A 535 -28.94 3.56 -0.64
C GLY A 535 -28.95 2.10 -1.07
N PHE A 536 -28.50 1.91 -2.29
CA PHE A 536 -28.34 0.63 -2.95
C PHE A 536 -26.95 0.55 -3.56
N ASN A 537 -26.29 -0.64 -3.44
CA ASN A 537 -25.04 -0.93 -4.13
C ASN A 537 -25.15 -2.28 -4.86
N TYR A 538 -24.58 -2.33 -6.03
CA TYR A 538 -24.40 -3.53 -6.82
C TYR A 538 -22.92 -3.73 -7.10
N LYS A 539 -22.46 -4.97 -7.05
CA LYS A 539 -21.12 -5.40 -7.45
C LYS A 539 -21.22 -6.72 -8.19
N ASP A 540 -20.57 -6.79 -9.34
CA ASP A 540 -20.38 -8.02 -10.12
C ASP A 540 -18.92 -8.14 -10.49
N LYS A 541 -18.30 -9.24 -10.09
CA LYS A 541 -16.89 -9.55 -10.32
C LYS A 541 -16.77 -10.91 -10.96
N SER A 542 -16.00 -11.00 -12.03
CA SER A 542 -15.67 -12.25 -12.72
C SER A 542 -14.17 -12.38 -12.90
N ARG A 543 -13.65 -13.59 -12.73
CA ARG A 543 -12.23 -13.92 -12.87
C ARG A 543 -12.06 -15.19 -13.68
N ASP A 544 -11.09 -15.18 -14.59
CA ASP A 544 -10.58 -16.34 -15.32
C ASP A 544 -9.08 -16.45 -15.07
N TYR A 545 -8.61 -17.64 -14.71
CA TYR A 545 -7.20 -17.92 -14.49
C TYR A 545 -6.81 -19.20 -15.24
N MET A 546 -5.63 -19.15 -15.91
CA MET A 546 -5.06 -20.28 -16.64
C MET A 546 -3.55 -20.31 -16.47
N GLY A 547 -3.01 -21.51 -16.18
CA GLY A 547 -1.58 -21.79 -16.15
C GLY A 547 -1.20 -22.89 -17.14
N THR A 548 -0.03 -22.76 -17.76
CA THR A 548 0.53 -23.76 -18.68
C THR A 548 2.01 -23.96 -18.37
N ARG A 549 2.45 -25.23 -18.28
CA ARG A 549 3.85 -25.61 -18.04
C ARG A 549 4.41 -26.34 -19.24
N PHE A 550 5.67 -26.10 -19.51
CA PHE A 550 6.46 -26.82 -20.50
C PHE A 550 7.72 -27.38 -19.83
N TYR A 551 7.86 -28.70 -19.82
CA TYR A 551 9.01 -29.39 -19.26
C TYR A 551 9.97 -29.84 -20.34
N TYR A 552 11.25 -29.70 -20.10
CA TYR A 552 12.31 -30.15 -20.97
C TYR A 552 12.76 -31.52 -20.51
N ASN A 553 12.26 -32.57 -21.20
CA ASN A 553 12.56 -33.94 -20.85
C ASN A 553 13.86 -34.37 -21.55
N ILE A 554 14.91 -34.67 -20.74
CA ILE A 554 16.25 -35.06 -21.19
C ILE A 554 16.58 -36.52 -20.92
N ASN A 555 15.63 -37.41 -20.87
CA ASN A 555 15.79 -38.82 -20.47
C ASN A 555 16.83 -39.61 -21.32
N LYS A 556 17.11 -39.17 -22.54
CA LYS A 556 18.02 -39.85 -23.47
C LYS A 556 19.48 -39.40 -23.38
N LEU A 557 19.73 -38.22 -22.90
CA LEU A 557 21.05 -37.63 -22.82
C LEU A 557 21.10 -36.63 -21.65
N ASN A 558 22.04 -36.82 -20.72
CA ASN A 558 22.32 -35.83 -19.69
C ASN A 558 23.69 -35.20 -19.99
N PRO A 559 23.74 -34.03 -20.59
CA PRO A 559 25.01 -33.42 -21.03
C PRO A 559 25.78 -32.89 -19.82
N THR A 560 27.10 -32.89 -19.96
CA THR A 560 27.96 -32.08 -19.07
C THR A 560 27.81 -30.62 -19.44
N ILE A 561 27.39 -29.79 -18.47
CA ILE A 561 27.23 -28.36 -18.67
C ILE A 561 28.53 -27.67 -18.28
N THR A 562 29.12 -26.95 -19.23
CA THR A 562 30.38 -26.22 -19.01
C THR A 562 30.17 -24.75 -18.68
N ASP A 563 29.04 -24.17 -19.08
CA ASP A 563 28.63 -22.79 -18.78
C ASP A 563 27.16 -22.74 -18.35
N ILE A 564 26.93 -22.46 -17.07
CA ILE A 564 25.59 -22.33 -16.51
C ILE A 564 24.83 -21.06 -16.97
N TYR A 565 25.55 -20.13 -17.61
CA TYR A 565 24.95 -18.90 -18.15
C TYR A 565 24.58 -19.02 -19.62
N ASP A 566 25.06 -20.05 -20.32
CA ASP A 566 24.73 -20.36 -21.72
C ASP A 566 23.95 -21.69 -21.83
N THR A 567 22.85 -21.77 -21.15
CA THR A 567 21.95 -22.93 -21.17
C THR A 567 21.37 -23.19 -22.56
N ASP A 568 21.25 -22.17 -23.41
CA ASP A 568 20.77 -22.31 -24.79
C ASP A 568 21.73 -23.10 -25.68
N GLY A 569 22.98 -23.24 -25.32
CA GLY A 569 23.90 -24.15 -25.97
C GLY A 569 23.38 -25.59 -25.98
N PHE A 570 22.50 -25.92 -25.02
CA PHE A 570 21.86 -27.23 -24.92
C PHE A 570 20.33 -27.21 -25.03
N LEU A 571 19.64 -26.28 -24.31
CA LEU A 571 18.17 -26.14 -24.37
C LEU A 571 17.74 -25.33 -25.59
N ASN A 572 17.96 -25.87 -26.80
CA ASN A 572 17.76 -25.20 -28.06
C ASN A 572 16.83 -25.97 -29.00
N GLN A 573 16.41 -25.31 -30.07
CA GLN A 573 15.48 -25.84 -31.05
C GLN A 573 16.10 -27.05 -31.82
N GLU A 574 17.43 -27.10 -32.03
CA GLU A 574 18.08 -28.22 -32.70
C GLU A 574 17.94 -29.52 -31.90
N ASN A 575 18.15 -29.45 -30.57
CA ASN A 575 17.97 -30.60 -29.68
C ASN A 575 16.51 -31.05 -29.50
N ILE A 576 15.58 -30.14 -29.68
CA ILE A 576 14.14 -30.47 -29.73
C ILE A 576 13.83 -31.16 -31.07
N ALA A 577 14.30 -30.61 -32.19
CA ALA A 577 14.02 -31.12 -33.51
C ALA A 577 14.59 -32.55 -33.73
N ASN A 578 15.80 -32.85 -33.23
CA ASN A 578 16.41 -34.14 -33.33
C ASN A 578 15.95 -35.16 -32.23
N GLY A 579 15.09 -34.71 -31.31
CA GLY A 579 14.55 -35.56 -30.25
C GLY A 579 15.50 -35.88 -29.09
N THR A 580 16.63 -35.16 -28.98
CA THR A 580 17.51 -35.21 -27.80
C THR A 580 16.77 -34.66 -26.57
N ILE A 581 16.02 -33.59 -26.77
CA ILE A 581 15.10 -33.03 -25.81
C ILE A 581 13.66 -33.25 -26.28
N VAL A 582 12.82 -33.74 -25.40
CA VAL A 582 11.37 -33.82 -25.62
C VAL A 582 10.72 -32.67 -24.83
N LEU A 583 10.13 -31.73 -25.54
CA LEU A 583 9.37 -30.66 -24.94
C LEU A 583 7.97 -31.18 -24.61
N GLU A 584 7.63 -31.29 -23.33
CA GLU A 584 6.35 -31.78 -22.84
C GLU A 584 5.47 -30.63 -22.38
N ARG A 585 4.34 -30.44 -23.04
CA ARG A 585 3.32 -29.50 -22.61
C ARG A 585 2.43 -30.12 -21.55
N LYS A 586 2.43 -29.54 -20.35
CA LYS A 586 1.50 -29.89 -19.26
C LYS A 586 0.52 -28.76 -19.03
N MET A 587 -0.61 -28.84 -19.66
CA MET A 587 -1.78 -28.00 -19.47
C MET A 587 -2.92 -28.88 -18.97
N GLN A 588 -3.01 -29.00 -17.65
CA GLN A 588 -4.05 -29.85 -17.05
C GLN A 588 -5.32 -29.03 -16.82
N PRO A 589 -6.53 -29.61 -16.92
CA PRO A 589 -7.76 -28.91 -16.61
C PRO A 589 -7.77 -28.26 -15.22
N LYS A 590 -7.11 -28.90 -14.24
CA LYS A 590 -6.94 -28.38 -12.87
C LYS A 590 -5.97 -27.18 -12.75
N ASP A 591 -5.24 -26.82 -13.80
CA ASP A 591 -4.37 -25.64 -13.81
C ASP A 591 -5.15 -24.36 -14.22
N SER A 592 -6.48 -24.41 -14.17
CA SER A 592 -7.34 -23.29 -14.48
C SER A 592 -8.58 -23.27 -13.59
N TYR A 593 -9.10 -22.06 -13.33
CA TYR A 593 -10.39 -21.86 -12.68
C TYR A 593 -11.09 -20.64 -13.23
N ARG A 594 -12.42 -20.63 -13.09
CA ARG A 594 -13.28 -19.45 -13.27
C ARG A 594 -14.02 -19.18 -11.99
N ALA A 595 -14.19 -17.91 -11.66
CA ALA A 595 -14.87 -17.53 -10.45
C ALA A 595 -15.69 -16.26 -10.65
N GLY A 596 -16.71 -16.09 -9.83
CA GLY A 596 -17.52 -14.89 -9.82
C GLY A 596 -18.11 -14.56 -8.46
N ASN A 597 -18.38 -13.29 -8.24
CA ASN A 597 -19.04 -12.79 -7.04
C ASN A 597 -20.01 -11.67 -7.41
N GLU A 598 -21.30 -11.89 -7.12
CA GLU A 598 -22.38 -10.95 -7.38
C GLU A 598 -23.01 -10.54 -6.05
N ILE A 599 -23.06 -9.25 -5.75
CA ILE A 599 -23.61 -8.72 -4.49
C ILE A 599 -24.63 -7.63 -4.81
N TYR A 600 -25.87 -7.84 -4.37
CA TYR A 600 -26.91 -6.82 -4.29
C TYR A 600 -27.08 -6.40 -2.83
N SER A 601 -27.12 -5.11 -2.58
CA SER A 601 -27.26 -4.64 -1.21
C SER A 601 -28.05 -3.37 -1.08
N GLY A 602 -28.87 -3.31 -0.03
CA GLY A 602 -29.58 -2.12 0.41
C GLY A 602 -29.14 -1.71 1.80
N TYR A 603 -29.06 -0.42 2.07
CA TYR A 603 -28.73 0.09 3.37
C TYR A 603 -29.57 1.29 3.77
N LEU A 604 -29.74 1.46 5.08
CA LEU A 604 -30.33 2.61 5.73
C LEU A 604 -29.41 3.05 6.84
N LEU A 605 -29.09 4.34 6.90
CA LEU A 605 -28.33 4.93 7.98
C LEU A 605 -28.88 6.31 8.34
N THR A 606 -28.66 6.71 9.58
CA THR A 606 -29.05 8.02 10.09
C THR A 606 -27.99 8.59 11.00
N ASP A 607 -27.74 9.89 10.86
CA ASP A 607 -27.03 10.70 11.84
C ASP A 607 -28.03 11.61 12.53
N PHE A 608 -28.06 11.60 13.86
CA PHE A 608 -28.88 12.49 14.65
C PHE A 608 -28.27 12.82 16.00
N TYR A 609 -28.65 13.99 16.52
CA TYR A 609 -28.22 14.49 17.81
C TYR A 609 -29.38 14.43 18.78
N PRO A 610 -29.49 13.39 19.65
CA PRO A 610 -30.51 13.37 20.72
C PRO A 610 -30.28 14.47 21.74
N ILE A 611 -29.04 14.87 21.95
CA ILE A 611 -28.59 16.05 22.66
C ILE A 611 -27.45 16.72 21.90
N PRO A 612 -27.22 18.02 22.05
CA PRO A 612 -26.21 18.74 21.24
C PRO A 612 -24.78 18.17 21.29
N THR A 613 -24.43 17.47 22.37
CA THR A 613 -23.10 16.90 22.60
C THR A 613 -22.94 15.45 22.13
N LEU A 614 -24.03 14.76 21.77
CA LEU A 614 -24.02 13.35 21.40
C LEU A 614 -24.53 13.17 19.96
N LEU A 615 -23.63 12.84 19.06
CA LEU A 615 -23.98 12.36 17.72
C LEU A 615 -24.16 10.83 17.76
N VAL A 616 -25.28 10.38 17.25
CA VAL A 616 -25.62 8.95 17.09
C VAL A 616 -25.73 8.66 15.61
N ASN A 617 -24.89 7.73 15.12
CA ASN A 617 -25.00 7.13 13.79
C ASN A 617 -25.49 5.69 13.95
N LEU A 618 -26.63 5.38 13.38
CA LEU A 618 -27.19 4.03 13.31
C LEU A 618 -27.23 3.62 11.84
N GLY A 619 -26.71 2.45 11.54
CA GLY A 619 -26.72 1.91 10.19
C GLY A 619 -27.11 0.45 10.17
N VAL A 620 -27.81 0.06 9.13
CA VAL A 620 -28.10 -1.34 8.83
C VAL A 620 -27.95 -1.57 7.34
N ARG A 621 -27.29 -2.66 6.98
CA ARG A 621 -27.10 -3.09 5.61
C ARG A 621 -27.54 -4.53 5.45
N TYR A 622 -28.23 -4.82 4.36
CA TYR A 622 -28.58 -6.17 3.93
C TYR A 622 -27.90 -6.51 2.60
N GLU A 623 -27.22 -7.64 2.54
CA GLU A 623 -26.52 -8.12 1.34
C GLU A 623 -27.04 -9.48 0.91
N LEU A 624 -27.35 -9.58 -0.39
CA LEU A 624 -27.58 -10.82 -1.13
C LEU A 624 -26.29 -11.10 -1.90
N SER A 625 -25.52 -12.12 -1.50
CA SER A 625 -24.25 -12.45 -2.10
C SER A 625 -24.31 -13.82 -2.75
N LYS A 626 -23.86 -13.89 -4.00
CA LYS A 626 -23.66 -15.13 -4.76
C LYS A 626 -22.20 -15.20 -5.15
N GLN A 627 -21.49 -16.17 -4.61
CA GLN A 627 -20.08 -16.41 -4.94
C GLN A 627 -19.94 -17.83 -5.45
N TRP A 628 -19.16 -18.02 -6.51
CA TRP A 628 -18.96 -19.33 -7.09
C TRP A 628 -17.55 -19.47 -7.65
N VAL A 629 -17.08 -20.72 -7.71
CA VAL A 629 -15.85 -21.12 -8.42
C VAL A 629 -16.14 -22.36 -9.26
N LYS A 630 -15.65 -22.34 -10.52
CA LYS A 630 -15.63 -23.48 -11.44
C LYS A 630 -14.20 -23.95 -11.61
N TYR A 631 -13.98 -25.23 -11.48
CA TYR A 631 -12.66 -25.86 -11.50
C TYR A 631 -12.73 -27.27 -12.09
N ALA A 632 -11.61 -27.96 -12.16
CA ALA A 632 -11.53 -29.37 -12.50
C ALA A 632 -10.86 -30.15 -11.37
N THR A 633 -11.32 -31.36 -11.14
CA THR A 633 -10.63 -32.36 -10.32
C THR A 633 -9.56 -33.10 -11.13
N ASP A 634 -8.74 -33.92 -10.46
CA ASP A 634 -7.70 -34.73 -11.09
C ASP A 634 -8.35 -35.70 -12.12
N GLY A 635 -7.99 -35.55 -13.39
CA GLY A 635 -8.54 -36.32 -14.51
C GLY A 635 -9.91 -35.86 -15.00
N GLY A 636 -10.51 -34.83 -14.42
CA GLY A 636 -11.78 -34.25 -14.85
C GLY A 636 -11.64 -33.29 -16.04
N GLU A 637 -12.79 -32.94 -16.64
CA GLU A 637 -12.84 -31.93 -17.67
C GLU A 637 -12.70 -30.52 -17.09
N ARG A 638 -12.18 -29.58 -17.88
CA ARG A 638 -12.00 -28.16 -17.46
C ARG A 638 -13.34 -27.55 -17.11
N TYR A 639 -13.40 -26.93 -15.91
CA TYR A 639 -14.60 -26.23 -15.38
C TYR A 639 -15.83 -27.14 -15.17
N ALA A 640 -15.63 -28.47 -15.08
CA ALA A 640 -16.72 -29.42 -14.89
C ALA A 640 -17.36 -29.32 -13.50
N GLU A 641 -16.55 -29.05 -12.50
CA GLU A 641 -17.02 -28.89 -11.13
C GLU A 641 -17.35 -27.43 -10.82
N ARG A 642 -18.37 -27.25 -9.96
CA ARG A 642 -18.77 -25.93 -9.48
C ARG A 642 -19.11 -25.97 -8.00
N ARG A 643 -18.59 -24.99 -7.27
CA ARG A 643 -18.96 -24.74 -5.89
C ARG A 643 -19.59 -23.35 -5.78
N ASP A 644 -20.76 -23.28 -5.13
CA ASP A 644 -21.49 -22.06 -4.86
C ASP A 644 -21.47 -21.76 -3.35
N LEU A 645 -21.31 -20.48 -3.00
CA LEU A 645 -21.36 -19.95 -1.64
C LEU A 645 -22.34 -18.78 -1.61
N ASP A 646 -23.62 -19.08 -1.59
CA ASP A 646 -24.70 -18.09 -1.59
C ASP A 646 -25.13 -17.78 -0.17
N LYS A 647 -25.19 -16.51 0.19
CA LYS A 647 -25.58 -16.05 1.53
C LYS A 647 -26.36 -14.73 1.48
N ASN A 648 -27.24 -14.63 2.46
CA ASN A 648 -28.07 -13.44 2.71
C ASN A 648 -27.80 -13.00 4.15
N ASP A 649 -27.25 -11.81 4.32
CA ASP A 649 -26.74 -11.37 5.61
C ASP A 649 -27.18 -9.94 5.97
N LEU A 650 -27.37 -9.70 7.26
CA LEU A 650 -27.68 -8.39 7.84
C LEU A 650 -26.46 -7.89 8.65
N PHE A 651 -26.08 -6.65 8.41
CA PHE A 651 -24.90 -6.02 9.02
C PHE A 651 -25.31 -4.72 9.75
N PRO A 652 -25.62 -4.80 11.06
CA PRO A 652 -25.87 -3.63 11.88
C PRO A 652 -24.57 -2.91 12.26
N ALA A 653 -24.66 -1.60 12.41
CA ALA A 653 -23.59 -0.75 12.92
C ALA A 653 -24.14 0.37 13.80
N ILE A 654 -23.45 0.65 14.88
CA ILE A 654 -23.68 1.82 15.72
C ILE A 654 -22.34 2.55 15.93
N ASN A 655 -22.38 3.86 15.70
CA ASN A 655 -21.25 4.73 15.97
C ASN A 655 -21.75 5.92 16.81
N LEU A 656 -21.11 6.16 17.92
CA LEU A 656 -21.44 7.24 18.85
C LEU A 656 -20.26 8.20 18.95
N LYS A 657 -20.53 9.49 18.94
CA LYS A 657 -19.54 10.53 19.21
C LYS A 657 -20.07 11.46 20.29
N TYR A 658 -19.46 11.42 21.45
CA TYR A 658 -19.75 12.33 22.54
C TYR A 658 -18.71 13.46 22.57
N THR A 659 -19.13 14.67 22.32
CA THR A 659 -18.32 15.89 22.37
C THR A 659 -18.27 16.39 23.81
N VAL A 660 -17.15 16.13 24.50
CA VAL A 660 -16.96 16.55 25.90
C VAL A 660 -16.83 18.08 25.98
N ASN A 661 -16.06 18.65 25.04
CA ASN A 661 -15.91 20.07 24.80
C ASN A 661 -15.38 20.29 23.38
N GLU A 662 -15.07 21.51 22.97
CA GLU A 662 -14.61 21.87 21.63
C GLU A 662 -13.35 21.12 21.18
N GLU A 663 -12.46 20.73 22.10
CA GLU A 663 -11.21 20.06 21.82
C GLU A 663 -11.27 18.54 22.04
N ASN A 664 -12.20 18.04 22.88
CA ASN A 664 -12.21 16.66 23.36
C ASN A 664 -13.47 15.93 22.93
N SER A 665 -13.29 14.74 22.38
CA SER A 665 -14.39 13.84 22.05
C SER A 665 -14.09 12.40 22.44
N LEU A 666 -15.15 11.66 22.75
CA LEU A 666 -15.15 10.23 22.99
C LEU A 666 -16.00 9.56 21.90
N ARG A 667 -15.48 8.52 21.27
CA ARG A 667 -16.19 7.74 20.25
C ARG A 667 -16.32 6.30 20.69
N PHE A 668 -17.48 5.72 20.40
CA PHE A 668 -17.72 4.29 20.55
C PHE A 668 -18.29 3.76 19.24
N SER A 669 -17.84 2.58 18.82
CA SER A 669 -18.35 1.90 17.64
C SER A 669 -18.55 0.42 17.93
N ALA A 670 -19.66 -0.14 17.43
CA ALA A 670 -19.93 -1.57 17.45
C ALA A 670 -20.58 -2.00 16.13
N SER A 671 -20.15 -3.12 15.56
CA SER A 671 -20.66 -3.61 14.28
C SER A 671 -20.46 -5.11 14.08
N ARG A 672 -21.31 -5.69 13.22
CA ARG A 672 -21.10 -7.02 12.63
C ARG A 672 -20.68 -6.85 11.18
N THR A 673 -19.64 -7.60 10.74
CA THR A 673 -19.13 -7.63 9.37
C THR A 673 -18.83 -9.05 8.93
N ILE A 674 -18.44 -9.24 7.67
CA ILE A 674 -18.20 -10.57 7.09
C ILE A 674 -16.79 -10.65 6.50
N THR A 675 -16.23 -11.85 6.49
CA THR A 675 -15.01 -12.20 5.75
C THR A 675 -15.36 -13.28 4.76
N ARG A 676 -15.26 -12.98 3.46
CA ARG A 676 -15.48 -13.93 2.38
C ARG A 676 -14.17 -14.55 1.94
N PRO A 677 -14.11 -15.86 1.64
CA PRO A 677 -12.92 -16.46 1.04
C PRO A 677 -12.65 -15.80 -0.34
N SER A 678 -11.38 -15.63 -0.66
CA SER A 678 -10.99 -15.19 -2.01
C SER A 678 -11.16 -16.31 -3.02
N PHE A 679 -11.18 -15.99 -4.30
CA PHE A 679 -11.37 -16.98 -5.36
C PHE A 679 -10.27 -18.03 -5.39
N ILE A 680 -9.00 -17.62 -5.18
CA ILE A 680 -7.86 -18.54 -5.15
C ILE A 680 -7.89 -19.44 -3.93
N GLU A 681 -8.44 -18.97 -2.80
CA GLU A 681 -8.60 -19.79 -1.60
C GLU A 681 -9.67 -20.86 -1.78
N MET A 682 -10.72 -20.60 -2.56
CA MET A 682 -11.80 -21.55 -2.86
C MET A 682 -11.45 -22.50 -4.01
N ALA A 683 -10.66 -22.06 -4.99
CA ALA A 683 -10.33 -22.90 -6.13
C ALA A 683 -9.30 -23.96 -5.76
N PRO A 684 -9.59 -25.28 -5.91
CA PRO A 684 -8.63 -26.36 -5.63
C PRO A 684 -7.52 -26.44 -6.68
N PHE A 685 -6.97 -25.29 -7.03
CA PHE A 685 -5.93 -25.03 -7.97
C PHE A 685 -4.57 -25.02 -7.25
N LEU A 686 -3.54 -25.58 -7.89
CA LEU A 686 -2.21 -25.73 -7.31
C LEU A 686 -1.27 -24.66 -7.85
N TYR A 687 -0.71 -23.81 -6.98
CA TYR A 687 0.20 -22.72 -7.34
C TYR A 687 1.36 -22.58 -6.33
N GLU A 688 2.36 -21.76 -6.69
CA GLU A 688 3.50 -21.40 -5.85
C GLU A 688 3.63 -19.88 -5.82
N GLU A 689 3.76 -19.29 -4.63
CA GLU A 689 3.90 -17.83 -4.46
C GLU A 689 5.28 -17.32 -4.90
N SER A 690 6.31 -18.16 -4.75
CA SER A 690 7.68 -17.83 -5.14
C SER A 690 8.50 -19.08 -5.42
N TYR A 691 9.66 -18.90 -6.05
CA TYR A 691 10.59 -19.99 -6.36
C TYR A 691 11.06 -20.73 -5.11
N GLY A 692 10.83 -22.02 -5.08
CA GLY A 692 11.19 -22.88 -3.95
C GLY A 692 10.25 -22.82 -2.76
N ALA A 693 9.16 -22.04 -2.83
CA ALA A 693 8.11 -22.07 -1.83
C ALA A 693 7.28 -23.34 -1.90
N ALA A 694 6.63 -23.70 -0.78
CA ALA A 694 5.70 -24.81 -0.75
C ALA A 694 4.50 -24.54 -1.67
N GLN A 695 3.99 -25.59 -2.30
CA GLN A 695 2.79 -25.50 -3.13
C GLN A 695 1.57 -25.21 -2.29
N ILE A 696 0.65 -24.45 -2.84
CA ILE A 696 -0.58 -24.02 -2.20
C ILE A 696 -1.76 -24.52 -3.02
N ARG A 697 -2.76 -25.06 -2.34
CA ARG A 697 -4.01 -25.51 -2.95
C ARG A 697 -5.19 -24.87 -2.25
N GLY A 698 -6.10 -24.28 -3.00
CA GLY A 698 -7.37 -23.80 -2.47
C GLY A 698 -8.24 -24.93 -1.90
N ASN A 699 -9.28 -24.55 -1.18
CA ASN A 699 -10.23 -25.44 -0.54
C ASN A 699 -11.66 -24.98 -0.88
N GLU A 700 -12.35 -25.78 -1.67
CA GLU A 700 -13.72 -25.52 -2.14
C GLU A 700 -14.77 -25.57 -1.02
N ASP A 701 -14.45 -26.13 0.13
CA ASP A 701 -15.37 -26.27 1.28
C ASP A 701 -15.37 -25.08 2.23
N LEU A 702 -14.57 -24.04 1.92
CA LEU A 702 -14.52 -22.80 2.72
C LEU A 702 -15.88 -22.14 2.85
N GLN A 703 -16.14 -21.62 4.06
CA GLN A 703 -17.33 -20.87 4.43
C GLN A 703 -16.98 -19.44 4.77
N ASN A 704 -17.97 -18.55 4.75
CA ASN A 704 -17.81 -17.20 5.26
C ASN A 704 -17.50 -17.19 6.76
N GLY A 705 -16.61 -16.28 7.17
CA GLY A 705 -16.41 -15.92 8.55
C GLY A 705 -17.18 -14.66 8.92
N TYR A 706 -17.53 -14.48 10.18
CA TYR A 706 -18.21 -13.28 10.68
C TYR A 706 -17.38 -12.60 11.75
N ASN A 707 -17.44 -11.27 11.78
CA ASN A 707 -16.63 -10.49 12.70
C ASN A 707 -17.50 -9.56 13.51
N PHE A 708 -17.27 -9.52 14.81
CA PHE A 708 -17.90 -8.60 15.75
C PHE A 708 -16.84 -7.60 16.21
N ASN A 709 -17.02 -6.33 15.88
CA ASN A 709 -16.05 -5.27 16.07
C ASN A 709 -16.51 -4.30 17.15
N PHE A 710 -15.61 -3.94 18.07
CA PHE A 710 -15.85 -2.96 19.13
C PHE A 710 -14.65 -2.02 19.23
N ASP A 711 -14.91 -0.71 19.22
CA ASP A 711 -13.90 0.34 19.29
C ASP A 711 -14.32 1.41 20.31
N LEU A 712 -13.38 1.85 21.13
CA LEU A 712 -13.52 2.99 22.02
C LEU A 712 -12.34 3.92 21.80
N ARG A 713 -12.62 5.19 21.45
CA ARG A 713 -11.58 6.15 21.09
C ARG A 713 -11.79 7.48 21.81
N TYR A 714 -10.73 7.95 22.45
CA TYR A 714 -10.61 9.32 22.93
C TYR A 714 -9.79 10.15 21.95
N GLU A 715 -10.23 11.37 21.68
CA GLU A 715 -9.55 12.32 20.80
C GLU A 715 -9.46 13.69 21.46
N LEU A 716 -8.27 14.29 21.35
CA LEU A 716 -7.98 15.67 21.71
C LEU A 716 -7.44 16.38 20.45
N PHE A 717 -8.09 17.46 20.04
CA PHE A 717 -7.66 18.33 18.94
C PHE A 717 -7.54 19.75 19.48
N LYS A 718 -6.32 20.28 19.51
CA LYS A 718 -6.08 21.67 19.91
C LYS A 718 -6.11 22.62 18.73
N LYS A 719 -6.48 23.87 18.99
CA LYS A 719 -6.54 24.94 17.99
C LYS A 719 -5.20 25.18 17.28
N ASN A 720 -4.07 24.91 17.93
CA ASN A 720 -2.73 25.03 17.36
C ASN A 720 -2.31 23.85 16.45
N GLY A 721 -3.18 22.83 16.29
CA GLY A 721 -2.92 21.64 15.49
C GLY A 721 -2.27 20.47 16.26
N ASP A 722 -2.05 20.63 17.59
CA ASP A 722 -1.66 19.50 18.43
C ASP A 722 -2.81 18.51 18.53
N MET A 723 -2.49 17.21 18.52
CA MET A 723 -3.47 16.15 18.56
C MET A 723 -2.99 14.99 19.42
N LEU A 724 -3.92 14.39 20.14
CA LEU A 724 -3.75 13.09 20.82
C LEU A 724 -4.97 12.23 20.52
N SER A 725 -4.74 10.99 20.16
CA SER A 725 -5.79 9.98 19.99
C SER A 725 -5.38 8.70 20.69
N ILE A 726 -6.28 8.12 21.47
CA ILE A 726 -6.10 6.83 22.12
C ILE A 726 -7.28 5.96 21.78
N THR A 727 -7.03 4.80 21.18
CA THR A 727 -8.08 3.85 20.76
C THR A 727 -7.83 2.49 21.43
N GLY A 728 -8.82 1.97 22.13
CA GLY A 728 -8.89 0.56 22.49
C GLY A 728 -9.84 -0.15 21.54
N TYR A 729 -9.48 -1.32 21.05
CA TYR A 729 -10.33 -2.11 20.16
C TYR A 729 -10.34 -3.59 20.55
N PHE A 730 -11.45 -4.25 20.19
CA PHE A 730 -11.61 -5.70 20.32
C PHE A 730 -12.41 -6.23 19.12
N LYS A 731 -11.97 -7.34 18.55
CA LYS A 731 -12.62 -8.03 17.45
C LYS A 731 -12.71 -9.51 17.77
N TYR A 732 -13.92 -10.04 17.70
CA TYR A 732 -14.18 -11.48 17.77
C TYR A 732 -14.42 -12.00 16.35
N LEU A 733 -13.70 -13.03 15.96
CA LEU A 733 -13.74 -13.65 14.64
C LEU A 733 -14.40 -15.02 14.80
N ASP A 734 -15.56 -15.18 14.20
CA ASP A 734 -16.30 -16.42 14.13
C ASP A 734 -15.99 -17.10 12.80
N ASN A 735 -15.49 -18.32 12.83
CA ASN A 735 -15.17 -19.12 11.65
C ASN A 735 -14.12 -18.45 10.71
N PRO A 736 -13.00 -17.87 11.24
CA PRO A 736 -12.02 -17.19 10.40
C PRO A 736 -11.31 -18.18 9.47
N ILE A 737 -10.86 -17.70 8.30
CA ILE A 737 -10.11 -18.51 7.33
C ILE A 737 -8.62 -18.39 7.65
N GLU A 738 -7.98 -19.55 7.83
CA GLU A 738 -6.56 -19.65 8.15
C GLU A 738 -5.81 -20.52 7.14
N ARG A 739 -4.57 -20.12 6.85
CA ARG A 739 -3.65 -20.94 6.08
C ARG A 739 -3.14 -22.09 6.94
N ILE A 740 -3.22 -23.28 6.42
CA ILE A 740 -2.77 -24.51 7.07
C ILE A 740 -1.80 -25.25 6.15
N GLN A 741 -1.10 -26.22 6.72
CA GLN A 741 -0.25 -27.14 5.97
C GLN A 741 -0.85 -28.54 6.04
N ARG A 742 -0.77 -29.27 4.93
CA ARG A 742 -1.20 -30.67 4.82
C ARG A 742 -0.04 -31.51 4.30
N LEU A 743 0.06 -32.73 4.77
CA LEU A 743 0.97 -33.73 4.23
C LEU A 743 0.22 -34.53 3.16
N LYS A 744 0.72 -34.53 1.94
CA LYS A 744 0.14 -35.31 0.84
C LYS A 744 1.25 -36.04 0.08
N GLY A 745 1.24 -37.38 0.15
CA GLY A 745 2.21 -38.21 -0.56
C GLY A 745 3.68 -37.99 -0.16
N GLY A 746 3.95 -37.60 1.11
CA GLY A 746 5.30 -37.26 1.59
C GLY A 746 5.77 -35.84 1.33
N ALA A 747 5.02 -35.04 0.53
CA ALA A 747 5.30 -33.65 0.29
C ALA A 747 4.42 -32.73 1.15
N THR A 748 4.94 -31.57 1.48
CA THR A 748 4.20 -30.52 2.18
C THR A 748 3.41 -29.67 1.19
N GLU A 749 2.10 -29.59 1.37
CA GLU A 749 1.18 -28.74 0.61
C GLU A 749 0.49 -27.77 1.59
N HIS A 750 0.47 -26.48 1.26
CA HIS A 750 -0.34 -25.51 1.99
C HIS A 750 -1.78 -25.51 1.48
N SER A 751 -2.72 -25.20 2.34
CA SER A 751 -4.14 -25.06 2.01
C SER A 751 -4.79 -24.05 2.95
N PHE A 752 -6.10 -23.88 2.82
CA PHE A 752 -6.91 -22.99 3.63
C PHE A 752 -8.00 -23.78 4.36
N GLN A 753 -8.34 -23.32 5.55
CA GLN A 753 -9.38 -23.93 6.36
C GLN A 753 -10.04 -22.89 7.25
N ASN A 754 -11.34 -23.04 7.51
CA ASN A 754 -11.98 -22.28 8.55
C ASN A 754 -11.50 -22.75 9.92
N ALA A 755 -11.07 -21.83 10.77
CA ALA A 755 -10.74 -22.07 12.16
C ALA A 755 -12.00 -21.96 13.03
N ASP A 756 -11.96 -22.51 14.25
CA ASP A 756 -13.13 -22.48 15.15
C ASP A 756 -13.51 -21.05 15.53
N ASN A 757 -12.54 -20.29 15.98
CA ASN A 757 -12.69 -18.86 16.30
C ASN A 757 -11.33 -18.17 16.38
N GLY A 758 -11.38 -16.85 16.42
CA GLY A 758 -10.21 -16.00 16.61
C GLY A 758 -10.56 -14.71 17.33
N MET A 759 -9.55 -14.01 17.79
CA MET A 759 -9.71 -12.68 18.37
C MET A 759 -8.50 -11.80 18.06
N ALA A 760 -8.76 -10.51 17.98
CA ALA A 760 -7.75 -9.46 17.91
C ALA A 760 -8.15 -8.31 18.81
N GLY A 761 -7.26 -7.87 19.69
CA GLY A 761 -7.51 -6.74 20.59
C GLY A 761 -6.24 -5.95 20.81
N GLY A 762 -6.38 -4.66 21.11
CA GLY A 762 -5.20 -3.85 21.30
C GLY A 762 -5.49 -2.39 21.63
N VAL A 763 -4.39 -1.65 21.76
CA VAL A 763 -4.40 -0.22 22.03
C VAL A 763 -3.56 0.50 20.99
N GLU A 764 -4.10 1.57 20.44
CA GLU A 764 -3.45 2.47 19.49
C GLU A 764 -3.33 3.86 20.12
N VAL A 765 -2.17 4.48 19.98
CA VAL A 765 -1.93 5.88 20.40
C VAL A 765 -1.36 6.64 19.22
N GLU A 766 -1.93 7.80 18.94
CA GLU A 766 -1.41 8.73 17.95
C GLU A 766 -1.24 10.10 18.61
N PHE A 767 -0.11 10.71 18.35
CA PHE A 767 0.27 11.97 18.94
C PHE A 767 0.91 12.87 17.89
N ARG A 768 0.50 14.14 17.85
CA ARG A 768 1.10 15.19 17.01
C ARG A 768 1.28 16.44 17.84
N LYS A 769 2.47 17.02 17.79
CA LYS A 769 2.77 18.22 18.58
C LYS A 769 3.72 19.14 17.86
N GLN A 770 3.37 20.42 17.86
CA GLN A 770 4.27 21.50 17.50
C GLN A 770 5.24 21.71 18.67
N LEU A 771 6.53 21.42 18.47
CA LEU A 771 7.56 21.55 19.52
C LEU A 771 8.02 23.00 19.65
N ILE A 772 8.39 23.58 18.51
CA ILE A 772 8.72 25.00 18.34
C ILE A 772 8.17 25.43 16.98
N LYS A 773 8.27 26.73 16.65
CA LYS A 773 7.88 27.23 15.33
C LYS A 773 8.55 26.38 14.23
N ASP A 774 7.74 25.95 13.26
CA ASP A 774 8.13 25.15 12.09
C ASP A 774 8.70 23.75 12.38
N LEU A 775 8.84 23.32 13.66
CA LEU A 775 9.31 21.99 14.04
C LEU A 775 8.16 21.20 14.69
N ARG A 776 7.82 20.07 14.09
CA ARG A 776 6.75 19.21 14.55
C ARG A 776 7.20 17.78 14.75
N LEU A 777 6.72 17.17 15.83
CA LEU A 777 6.84 15.76 16.14
C LEU A 777 5.48 15.08 15.89
N GLY A 778 5.50 14.04 15.07
CA GLY A 778 4.43 13.07 14.94
C GLY A 778 4.89 11.73 15.49
N ALA A 779 4.04 11.02 16.19
CA ALA A 779 4.32 9.66 16.62
C ALA A 779 3.03 8.86 16.71
N ASN A 780 3.10 7.59 16.36
CA ASN A 780 2.05 6.64 16.66
C ASN A 780 2.63 5.30 17.10
N ALA A 781 1.91 4.63 17.97
CA ALA A 781 2.27 3.32 18.46
C ALA A 781 1.02 2.44 18.58
N SER A 782 1.15 1.17 18.30
CA SER A 782 0.11 0.18 18.57
C SER A 782 0.71 -1.03 19.27
N TYR A 783 -0.03 -1.50 20.25
CA TYR A 783 0.17 -2.82 20.85
C TYR A 783 -1.05 -3.66 20.55
N MET A 784 -0.82 -4.87 20.03
CA MET A 784 -1.90 -5.79 19.69
C MET A 784 -1.64 -7.20 20.21
N TYR A 785 -2.71 -7.84 20.59
CA TYR A 785 -2.76 -9.27 20.90
C TYR A 785 -3.74 -9.94 19.94
N THR A 786 -3.32 -11.03 19.32
CA THR A 786 -4.17 -11.84 18.45
C THR A 786 -4.07 -13.29 18.86
N ASN A 787 -5.17 -14.02 18.70
CA ASN A 787 -5.21 -15.46 18.90
C ASN A 787 -6.20 -16.10 17.93
N VAL A 788 -5.85 -17.27 17.39
CA VAL A 788 -6.74 -18.10 16.57
C VAL A 788 -6.66 -19.54 17.06
N LYS A 789 -7.82 -20.18 17.11
CA LYS A 789 -7.97 -21.58 17.52
C LYS A 789 -8.33 -22.41 16.29
N LEU A 790 -7.41 -23.29 15.93
CA LEU A 790 -7.55 -24.20 14.79
C LEU A 790 -8.33 -25.45 15.19
N PRO A 791 -9.10 -26.07 14.26
CA PRO A 791 -9.86 -27.30 14.51
C PRO A 791 -8.94 -28.45 14.89
N GLN A 792 -9.49 -29.43 15.62
CA GLN A 792 -8.73 -30.64 15.95
C GLN A 792 -8.50 -31.51 14.71
N GLY A 793 -7.32 -32.15 14.62
CA GLY A 793 -7.01 -33.14 13.59
C GLY A 793 -6.13 -32.66 12.43
N GLY A 794 -5.67 -31.39 12.44
CA GLY A 794 -4.71 -30.88 11.46
C GLY A 794 -3.25 -31.22 11.79
N ALA A 795 -2.35 -31.09 10.79
CA ALA A 795 -0.91 -31.39 10.92
C ALA A 795 -0.09 -30.20 11.51
N TYR A 796 -0.72 -29.14 11.98
CA TYR A 796 -0.08 -27.98 12.61
C TYR A 796 0.46 -28.30 14.01
N THR A 797 1.63 -27.74 14.34
CA THR A 797 2.28 -27.91 15.65
C THR A 797 1.51 -27.17 16.75
N ASN A 798 1.07 -25.96 16.48
CA ASN A 798 0.36 -25.08 17.42
C ASN A 798 -1.13 -25.02 17.08
N LYS A 799 -1.99 -25.53 17.95
CA LYS A 799 -3.47 -25.45 17.79
C LYS A 799 -4.04 -24.09 18.11
N GLU A 800 -3.38 -23.35 18.97
CA GLU A 800 -3.67 -21.95 19.29
C GLU A 800 -2.41 -21.14 19.04
N ARG A 801 -2.52 -20.05 18.29
CA ARG A 801 -1.41 -19.19 17.93
C ARG A 801 -1.86 -17.77 17.60
N SER A 802 -0.93 -16.84 17.53
CA SER A 802 -1.19 -15.52 16.95
C SER A 802 -1.58 -15.65 15.48
N LEU A 803 -2.35 -14.68 14.98
CA LEU A 803 -2.64 -14.59 13.55
C LEU A 803 -1.36 -14.40 12.76
N GLN A 804 -1.25 -15.07 11.61
CA GLN A 804 -0.10 -14.94 10.72
C GLN A 804 0.06 -13.49 10.24
N GLY A 805 1.28 -12.97 10.27
CA GLY A 805 1.61 -11.61 9.89
C GLY A 805 1.35 -10.55 10.96
N ALA A 806 0.61 -10.87 12.03
CA ALA A 806 0.34 -9.94 13.13
C ALA A 806 1.63 -9.60 13.90
N SER A 807 2.01 -8.31 13.93
CA SER A 807 3.13 -7.81 14.71
C SER A 807 2.61 -7.20 16.01
N PRO A 808 2.99 -7.74 17.20
CA PRO A 808 2.46 -7.25 18.48
C PRO A 808 2.73 -5.76 18.74
N ILE A 809 3.81 -5.23 18.19
CA ILE A 809 4.22 -3.84 18.40
C ILE A 809 4.54 -3.19 17.06
N LEU A 810 3.91 -2.05 16.79
CA LEU A 810 4.24 -1.17 15.68
C LEU A 810 4.45 0.24 16.22
N VAL A 811 5.53 0.92 15.79
CA VAL A 811 5.81 2.31 16.14
C VAL A 811 6.23 3.07 14.90
N ASN A 812 5.62 4.22 14.69
CA ASN A 812 6.10 5.22 13.74
C ASN A 812 6.40 6.50 14.51
N ALA A 813 7.47 7.18 14.16
CA ALA A 813 7.76 8.52 14.64
C ALA A 813 8.33 9.36 13.49
N ASP A 814 7.92 10.61 13.41
CA ASP A 814 8.44 11.55 12.43
C ASP A 814 8.75 12.90 13.08
N LEU A 815 9.86 13.48 12.69
CA LEU A 815 10.27 14.82 13.04
C LEU A 815 10.34 15.65 11.75
N THR A 816 9.47 16.66 11.63
CA THR A 816 9.37 17.49 10.44
C THR A 816 9.71 18.93 10.77
N TYR A 817 10.67 19.53 10.05
CA TYR A 817 11.06 20.91 10.17
C TYR A 817 10.83 21.65 8.84
N SER A 818 9.94 22.65 8.82
CA SER A 818 9.45 23.28 7.60
C SER A 818 9.51 24.83 7.66
N PRO A 819 10.72 25.44 7.85
CA PRO A 819 10.87 26.88 7.89
C PRO A 819 10.66 27.53 6.51
N ARG A 820 10.09 28.72 6.50
CA ARG A 820 9.97 29.59 5.33
C ARG A 820 10.98 30.72 5.36
N PHE A 821 11.60 31.00 4.23
CA PHE A 821 12.59 32.05 4.04
C PHE A 821 12.09 33.04 2.98
N GLY A 822 11.37 34.08 3.40
CA GLY A 822 10.70 35.03 2.50
C GLY A 822 9.39 34.44 1.94
N GLU A 823 8.93 34.93 0.80
CA GLU A 823 7.61 34.61 0.23
C GLU A 823 7.54 33.23 -0.43
N ASP A 824 8.59 32.87 -1.17
CA ASP A 824 8.55 31.73 -2.10
C ASP A 824 9.55 30.61 -1.75
N ARG A 825 10.35 30.77 -0.69
CA ARG A 825 11.37 29.78 -0.32
C ARG A 825 10.97 29.02 0.92
N GLN A 826 10.96 27.71 0.80
CA GLN A 826 10.65 26.84 1.93
C GLN A 826 11.62 25.66 1.96
N LEU A 827 12.14 25.36 3.13
CA LEU A 827 12.87 24.13 3.40
C LEU A 827 11.93 23.17 4.12
N ASN A 828 11.89 21.92 3.69
CA ASN A 828 11.17 20.85 4.37
C ASN A 828 12.20 19.76 4.68
N LEU A 829 12.39 19.44 5.94
CA LEU A 829 13.21 18.32 6.41
C LEU A 829 12.32 17.36 7.17
N ALA A 830 12.42 16.09 6.86
CA ALA A 830 11.68 15.05 7.57
C ALA A 830 12.59 13.87 7.89
N LEU A 831 12.55 13.41 9.12
CA LEU A 831 13.19 12.18 9.59
C LEU A 831 12.08 11.25 10.06
N LEU A 832 11.99 10.05 9.47
CA LEU A 832 10.93 9.10 9.70
C LEU A 832 11.51 7.79 10.23
N TYR A 833 11.10 7.40 11.41
CA TYR A 833 11.46 6.12 12.02
C TYR A 833 10.25 5.18 12.00
N ASN A 834 10.49 3.90 11.73
CA ASN A 834 9.49 2.85 11.85
C ASN A 834 10.10 1.64 12.56
N LEU A 835 9.36 1.09 13.51
CA LEU A 835 9.61 -0.20 14.14
C LEU A 835 8.44 -1.13 13.85
N GLN A 836 8.73 -2.24 13.23
CA GLN A 836 7.84 -3.39 13.13
C GLN A 836 8.37 -4.50 14.03
N GLY A 837 7.61 -4.90 15.03
CA GLY A 837 7.96 -6.00 15.92
C GLY A 837 7.97 -7.36 15.22
N SER A 838 8.47 -8.37 15.91
CA SER A 838 8.49 -9.75 15.40
C SER A 838 7.08 -10.25 15.08
N ARG A 839 6.95 -11.08 14.03
CA ARG A 839 5.66 -11.66 13.59
C ARG A 839 5.83 -13.04 13.00
N ILE A 840 4.78 -13.85 13.04
CA ILE A 840 4.74 -15.14 12.34
C ILE A 840 4.73 -14.88 10.82
N HIS A 841 5.76 -15.37 10.14
CA HIS A 841 5.86 -15.38 8.68
C HIS A 841 5.20 -16.63 8.09
N ALA A 842 5.55 -17.80 8.61
CA ALA A 842 4.95 -19.07 8.22
C ALA A 842 4.62 -19.91 9.45
N VAL A 843 3.51 -20.64 9.37
CA VAL A 843 3.05 -21.48 10.48
C VAL A 843 3.85 -22.78 10.58
N GLY A 844 4.14 -23.18 11.79
CA GLY A 844 4.89 -24.41 12.08
C GLY A 844 4.04 -25.66 11.95
N VAL A 845 4.66 -26.74 11.48
CA VAL A 845 4.01 -28.02 11.20
C VAL A 845 4.92 -29.18 11.51
N SER A 846 4.33 -30.37 11.67
CA SER A 846 5.07 -31.61 11.83
C SER A 846 6.12 -31.57 12.94
N GLY A 847 5.83 -30.83 14.02
CA GLY A 847 6.73 -30.74 15.18
C GLY A 847 7.71 -29.55 15.14
N LEU A 848 7.77 -28.82 14.04
CA LEU A 848 8.49 -27.54 13.97
C LEU A 848 7.62 -26.39 14.51
N GLY A 849 8.23 -25.41 15.14
CA GLY A 849 7.59 -24.15 15.53
C GLY A 849 7.39 -23.21 14.35
N ASP A 850 6.70 -22.09 14.62
CA ASP A 850 6.44 -21.08 13.59
C ASP A 850 7.74 -20.39 13.14
N VAL A 851 7.82 -20.07 11.84
CA VAL A 851 8.88 -19.21 11.31
C VAL A 851 8.52 -17.77 11.62
N LYS A 852 9.38 -17.07 12.34
CA LYS A 852 9.17 -15.70 12.79
C LYS A 852 10.12 -14.73 12.10
N GLN A 853 9.57 -13.75 11.39
CA GLN A 853 10.35 -12.59 11.00
C GLN A 853 10.72 -11.79 12.26
N GLN A 854 12.00 -11.49 12.41
CA GLN A 854 12.50 -10.70 13.53
C GLN A 854 12.11 -9.21 13.41
N ALA A 855 12.17 -8.48 14.52
CA ALA A 855 11.83 -7.07 14.54
C ALA A 855 12.71 -6.27 13.54
N LEU A 856 12.08 -5.40 12.79
CA LEU A 856 12.72 -4.59 11.76
C LEU A 856 12.61 -3.09 12.11
N HIS A 857 13.74 -2.41 12.10
CA HIS A 857 13.85 -0.97 12.29
C HIS A 857 14.25 -0.30 10.98
N THR A 858 13.52 0.70 10.56
CA THR A 858 13.87 1.52 9.39
C THR A 858 13.93 2.99 9.76
N LEU A 859 14.83 3.73 9.12
CA LEU A 859 14.98 5.17 9.26
C LEU A 859 15.10 5.80 7.88
N ASN A 860 14.22 6.74 7.58
CA ASN A 860 14.20 7.46 6.30
C ASN A 860 14.43 8.94 6.53
N PHE A 861 15.08 9.60 5.58
CA PHE A 861 15.30 11.03 5.56
C PHE A 861 14.79 11.63 4.25
N SER A 862 14.10 12.75 4.35
CA SER A 862 13.64 13.54 3.20
C SER A 862 14.02 15.00 3.40
N ALA A 863 14.53 15.64 2.36
CA ALA A 863 14.80 17.06 2.30
C ALA A 863 14.21 17.63 1.02
N GLY A 864 13.37 18.64 1.13
CA GLY A 864 12.80 19.39 0.03
C GLY A 864 13.14 20.87 0.16
N TYR A 865 13.54 21.53 -0.92
CA TYR A 865 13.80 22.96 -0.94
C TYR A 865 13.11 23.64 -2.12
N SER A 866 12.14 24.49 -1.85
CA SER A 866 11.52 25.37 -2.83
C SER A 866 12.42 26.57 -3.03
N LEU A 867 13.05 26.67 -4.21
CA LEU A 867 13.92 27.79 -4.61
C LEU A 867 13.09 29.06 -4.86
N ASN A 868 11.93 28.88 -5.46
CA ASN A 868 10.92 29.90 -5.73
C ASN A 868 9.58 29.20 -5.96
N LYS A 869 8.54 29.92 -6.37
CA LYS A 869 7.21 29.37 -6.65
C LYS A 869 7.18 28.31 -7.76
N HIS A 870 8.19 28.27 -8.65
CA HIS A 870 8.25 27.39 -9.81
C HIS A 870 9.17 26.18 -9.61
N PHE A 871 10.33 26.34 -8.98
CA PHE A 871 11.34 25.30 -8.90
C PHE A 871 11.50 24.77 -7.48
N SER A 872 11.53 23.47 -7.34
CA SER A 872 11.88 22.78 -6.10
C SER A 872 12.86 21.62 -6.33
N LEU A 873 13.70 21.39 -5.34
CA LEU A 873 14.65 20.28 -5.27
C LEU A 873 14.24 19.33 -4.17
N LYS A 874 14.49 18.04 -4.36
CA LYS A 874 14.18 17.00 -3.39
C LYS A 874 15.36 16.04 -3.28
N LEU A 875 15.66 15.62 -2.05
CA LEU A 875 16.59 14.55 -1.72
C LEU A 875 15.85 13.59 -0.78
N GLN A 876 15.93 12.31 -1.07
CA GLN A 876 15.43 11.25 -0.19
C GLN A 876 16.51 10.21 0.05
N VAL A 877 16.55 9.68 1.27
CA VAL A 877 17.37 8.52 1.61
C VAL A 877 16.50 7.57 2.43
N ASN A 878 16.20 6.42 1.87
CA ASN A 878 15.37 5.41 2.49
C ASN A 878 16.22 4.28 3.06
N ASP A 879 15.80 3.77 4.20
CA ASP A 879 16.47 2.71 4.94
C ASP A 879 17.95 3.02 5.27
N LEU A 880 18.16 4.14 5.97
CA LEU A 880 19.49 4.57 6.47
C LEU A 880 20.14 3.53 7.41
N LEU A 881 19.33 2.73 8.10
CA LEU A 881 19.83 1.72 9.03
C LEU A 881 20.32 0.47 8.31
N ASN A 882 19.82 0.20 7.11
CA ASN A 882 20.21 -0.92 6.24
C ASN A 882 20.32 -2.26 6.99
N ARG A 883 19.30 -2.59 7.78
CA ARG A 883 19.26 -3.80 8.61
C ARG A 883 18.95 -5.04 7.79
N ASP A 884 19.49 -6.16 8.23
CA ASP A 884 19.09 -7.48 7.69
C ASP A 884 17.63 -7.78 8.06
N VAL A 885 16.93 -8.37 7.11
CA VAL A 885 15.65 -9.02 7.33
C VAL A 885 15.95 -10.47 7.69
N ILE A 886 15.60 -10.86 8.92
CA ILE A 886 15.99 -12.15 9.51
C ILE A 886 14.74 -12.93 9.84
N PHE A 887 14.73 -14.23 9.48
CA PHE A 887 13.69 -15.17 9.83
C PHE A 887 14.30 -16.30 10.66
N LYS A 888 13.60 -16.65 11.74
CA LYS A 888 14.00 -17.69 12.64
C LYS A 888 12.86 -18.68 12.88
N GLN A 889 13.20 -19.93 13.11
CA GLN A 889 12.27 -20.99 13.41
C GLN A 889 12.59 -21.65 14.75
N ASP A 890 11.58 -21.81 15.59
CA ASP A 890 11.67 -22.54 16.85
C ASP A 890 11.69 -24.04 16.57
N ILE A 891 12.56 -24.76 17.25
CA ILE A 891 12.65 -26.21 17.20
C ILE A 891 12.24 -26.76 18.56
N PRO A 892 10.98 -27.16 18.76
CA PRO A 892 10.45 -27.57 20.07
C PRO A 892 11.18 -28.78 20.68
N THR A 893 11.68 -29.70 19.85
CA THR A 893 12.39 -30.90 20.28
C THR A 893 13.73 -30.61 20.94
N THR A 894 14.42 -29.55 20.53
CA THR A 894 15.74 -29.16 21.07
C THR A 894 15.66 -27.91 21.95
N GLY A 895 14.55 -27.16 21.88
CA GLY A 895 14.40 -25.87 22.56
C GLY A 895 15.27 -24.76 21.96
N GLN A 896 15.82 -24.95 20.76
CA GLN A 896 16.67 -24.00 20.05
C GLN A 896 15.86 -23.19 19.03
N GLU A 897 16.34 -21.99 18.74
CA GLU A 897 15.87 -21.15 17.65
C GLU A 897 16.96 -21.09 16.58
N MET A 898 16.61 -21.42 15.33
CA MET A 898 17.55 -21.39 14.21
C MET A 898 17.17 -20.31 13.20
N GLU A 899 18.17 -19.64 12.63
CA GLU A 899 18.01 -18.71 11.52
C GLU A 899 17.84 -19.49 10.24
N VAL A 900 16.67 -19.29 9.59
CA VAL A 900 16.27 -20.03 8.39
C VAL A 900 16.31 -19.20 7.12
N GLU A 901 16.27 -17.85 7.24
CA GLU A 901 16.43 -16.98 6.08
C GLU A 901 16.99 -15.64 6.53
N ARG A 902 17.86 -15.06 5.70
CA ARG A 902 18.36 -13.70 5.87
C ARG A 902 18.68 -13.07 4.52
N TYR A 903 18.28 -11.80 4.38
CA TYR A 903 18.67 -10.97 3.25
C TYR A 903 18.71 -9.49 3.62
N ARG A 904 19.31 -8.65 2.75
CA ARG A 904 19.44 -7.20 2.91
C ARG A 904 18.97 -6.48 1.66
N LYS A 905 18.14 -5.44 1.82
CA LYS A 905 17.55 -4.68 0.70
C LYS A 905 18.43 -3.54 0.19
N GLY A 906 19.32 -2.99 1.03
CA GLY A 906 20.15 -1.83 0.70
C GLY A 906 19.48 -0.49 0.95
N THR A 907 20.30 0.53 1.26
CA THR A 907 19.86 1.92 1.40
C THR A 907 19.62 2.53 0.02
N ASN A 908 18.46 3.13 -0.21
CA ASN A 908 18.11 3.82 -1.44
C ASN A 908 18.25 5.34 -1.28
N PHE A 909 18.81 6.01 -2.28
CA PHE A 909 18.81 7.47 -2.36
C PHE A 909 18.16 7.95 -3.66
N GLU A 910 17.49 9.10 -3.61
CA GLU A 910 16.82 9.72 -4.75
C GLU A 910 17.01 11.23 -4.70
N VAL A 911 17.32 11.82 -5.85
CA VAL A 911 17.38 13.27 -6.06
C VAL A 911 16.38 13.65 -7.13
N GLY A 912 15.60 14.68 -6.89
CA GLY A 912 14.57 15.13 -7.81
C GLY A 912 14.56 16.65 -8.00
N ILE A 913 14.06 17.05 -9.14
CA ILE A 913 13.75 18.44 -9.49
C ILE A 913 12.31 18.52 -9.98
N SER A 914 11.59 19.54 -9.54
CA SER A 914 10.21 19.78 -10.00
C SER A 914 10.06 21.24 -10.46
N TYR A 915 9.28 21.39 -11.52
CA TYR A 915 8.83 22.68 -12.06
C TYR A 915 7.31 22.75 -11.97
N ASN A 916 6.79 23.84 -11.41
CA ASN A 916 5.36 24.13 -11.28
C ASN A 916 5.09 25.51 -11.91
N LEU A 917 4.05 25.58 -12.75
CA LEU A 917 3.59 26.81 -13.39
C LEU A 917 2.26 27.25 -12.80
#